data_38c6c287807fe18d341de23282cbacc7
#
_entry.id   38c6c287807fe18d341de23282cbacc7
#
_cell.length_a   1.000
_cell.length_b   1.000
_cell.length_c   1.000
_cell.angle_alpha   90.00
_cell.angle_beta   90.00
_cell.angle_gamma   90.00
#
_symmetry.space_group_name_H-M   'P 1'
#
loop_
_entity.id
_entity.type
_entity.pdbx_description
1 polymer ?
#
loop_
_entity_poly.entity_id
_entity_poly.type
_entity_poly.pdbx_seq_one_letter_code
_entity_poly.pdbx_strand_id
1 'polypeptide(L)'
;MSTEAVATSPTPRAVKGVSSHPLAPLSASEITLASSIIKASWPAHTDIHFKVITLQEPAKSDVLPYLEAEHGGKPLPAIGRKAFVNYYIRNTSKFHEAIVDVSSGRVLYNQLLGPFVHANGDGEEIVAIEKAALGDERVRAEIAKLQLPEGTVVVSDPWIYGADGVNDEERMYQCFLYMRDPLNPDEADSNHYALPLPISPVVSTESMKVIRVDLLPTGADEKIKPIEPYQIKPPNEYISEYQKLRTDLKPLNVIQPQGASFQVAQEGTSSVLSWQKWTFRVGFNQREGMVLYDVRYDDRSLFYRMSLSDMNIPYADPRHPFHKKSAFDLGDAGAGIMANNLKLGCDCLGSIYYLDAVLSDDKGGVMPMENVVCIHEQDAGIGWKHTNYRTGRAAVARSRELVLQSIITVSNYEYILAFIFNQAGEIDYEVRATGILSTQPIDEGVEVPFGTVVHPGVLAVHHQHIFSLRVDPHLEGPNNRLVYDEAHAMPRSDFNPHGIGYYVEETVVEKSGGYDLDISKNRLFKIQNPNVRNPINGKPVAYKIQAPDFQKILSDKDSFNYKRAEFSDHNVYVVKHRDGELYAGGLYTNQSRGGTGVRAWADRKESVKDTDFVLFIQMGINHVPRIEDFPVMPCEILKLHFKPVNFFDKNPALDVPPSEQHFNKSSLLSENHHQPSVEAKIGEDGACCAPKL
;
A
#
# COMPACT_ATOMS: atom_id res chain seq x y z
N MET A 1 50.39 -42.77 19.30
CA MET A 1 49.37 -41.85 19.82
C MET A 1 49.59 -40.51 19.17
N SER A 2 48.93 -40.26 18.04
CA SER A 2 48.97 -39.02 17.31
C SER A 2 47.67 -38.28 17.61
N THR A 3 47.78 -37.12 18.23
CA THR A 3 46.69 -36.18 18.51
C THR A 3 46.42 -35.38 17.25
N GLU A 4 45.32 -35.65 16.61
CA GLU A 4 44.78 -34.80 15.55
C GLU A 4 44.24 -33.50 16.15
N ALA A 5 44.77 -32.39 15.64
CA ALA A 5 44.31 -31.05 15.95
C ALA A 5 42.99 -30.77 15.24
N VAL A 6 41.95 -30.46 16.01
CA VAL A 6 40.67 -29.96 15.52
C VAL A 6 40.91 -28.59 14.89
N ALA A 7 40.69 -28.49 13.58
CA ALA A 7 40.72 -27.22 12.85
C ALA A 7 39.55 -26.34 13.27
N THR A 8 39.83 -25.25 13.94
CA THR A 8 38.91 -24.18 14.23
C THR A 8 38.58 -23.45 12.91
N SER A 9 37.31 -23.47 12.51
CA SER A 9 36.83 -22.69 11.40
C SER A 9 37.08 -21.19 11.62
N PRO A 10 37.50 -20.44 10.58
CA PRO A 10 37.78 -19.01 10.72
C PRO A 10 36.53 -18.22 11.01
N THR A 11 36.53 -17.45 12.09
CA THR A 11 35.51 -16.43 12.39
C THR A 11 35.44 -15.45 11.23
N PRO A 12 34.24 -15.13 10.73
CA PRO A 12 34.10 -14.16 9.65
C PRO A 12 34.65 -12.79 10.10
N ARG A 13 35.58 -12.24 9.34
CA ARG A 13 36.09 -10.89 9.56
C ARG A 13 34.95 -9.89 9.36
N ALA A 14 34.68 -9.08 10.38
CA ALA A 14 33.76 -7.92 10.25
C ALA A 14 34.23 -7.03 9.08
N VAL A 15 33.37 -6.89 8.08
CA VAL A 15 33.57 -5.96 6.98
C VAL A 15 33.41 -4.56 7.58
N LYS A 16 34.47 -3.75 7.56
CA LYS A 16 34.39 -2.31 7.83
C LYS A 16 33.63 -1.68 6.68
N GLY A 17 32.28 -1.74 6.74
CA GLY A 17 31.38 -1.02 5.85
C GLY A 17 31.17 0.41 6.34
N VAL A 18 30.92 1.32 5.42
CA VAL A 18 30.39 2.64 5.69
C VAL A 18 29.17 2.46 6.61
N SER A 19 29.13 3.16 7.75
CA SER A 19 28.02 3.09 8.70
C SER A 19 26.74 3.50 7.97
N SER A 20 25.86 2.56 7.69
CA SER A 20 24.54 2.84 7.10
C SER A 20 23.69 3.59 8.13
N HIS A 21 22.87 4.54 7.67
CA HIS A 21 21.89 5.20 8.51
C HIS A 21 21.02 4.17 9.27
N PRO A 22 20.65 4.38 10.55
CA PRO A 22 19.94 3.37 11.34
C PRO A 22 18.59 2.93 10.76
N LEU A 23 17.91 3.79 10.01
CA LEU A 23 16.64 3.47 9.32
C LEU A 23 16.83 3.01 7.87
N ALA A 24 18.08 2.89 7.38
CA ALA A 24 18.32 2.39 6.03
C ALA A 24 17.90 0.91 5.91
N PRO A 25 17.25 0.47 4.82
CA PRO A 25 17.02 -0.95 4.55
C PRO A 25 18.29 -1.78 4.70
N LEU A 26 18.15 -3.07 4.97
CA LEU A 26 19.32 -3.98 5.00
C LEU A 26 19.97 -4.02 3.62
N SER A 27 21.28 -3.99 3.61
CA SER A 27 22.07 -4.23 2.41
C SER A 27 22.10 -5.71 2.03
N ALA A 28 22.45 -6.02 0.78
CA ALA A 28 22.63 -7.39 0.30
C ALA A 28 23.57 -8.21 1.19
N SER A 29 24.66 -7.59 1.68
CA SER A 29 25.62 -8.24 2.59
C SER A 29 25.03 -8.49 3.97
N GLU A 30 24.19 -7.60 4.50
CA GLU A 30 23.52 -7.78 5.80
C GLU A 30 22.45 -8.88 5.72
N ILE A 31 21.67 -8.95 4.62
CA ILE A 31 20.72 -10.05 4.37
C ILE A 31 21.45 -11.39 4.32
N THR A 32 22.50 -11.50 3.52
CA THR A 32 23.31 -12.73 3.39
C THR A 32 23.93 -13.13 4.73
N LEU A 33 24.43 -12.17 5.50
CA LEU A 33 24.99 -12.42 6.83
C LEU A 33 23.94 -12.94 7.80
N ALA A 34 22.78 -12.30 7.88
CA ALA A 34 21.68 -12.71 8.75
C ALA A 34 21.20 -14.14 8.42
N SER A 35 21.02 -14.44 7.12
CA SER A 35 20.68 -15.77 6.63
C SER A 35 21.72 -16.81 7.03
N SER A 36 23.01 -16.51 6.85
CA SER A 36 24.11 -17.41 7.19
C SER A 36 24.17 -17.72 8.70
N ILE A 37 23.94 -16.70 9.53
CA ILE A 37 23.91 -16.84 11.00
C ILE A 37 22.74 -17.75 11.43
N ILE A 38 21.56 -17.56 10.86
CA ILE A 38 20.39 -18.42 11.13
C ILE A 38 20.69 -19.86 10.69
N LYS A 39 21.18 -20.07 9.47
CA LYS A 39 21.55 -21.41 8.98
C LYS A 39 22.59 -22.10 9.87
N ALA A 40 23.58 -21.35 10.36
CA ALA A 40 24.62 -21.88 11.25
C ALA A 40 24.10 -22.25 12.66
N SER A 41 22.93 -21.75 13.07
CA SER A 41 22.27 -22.10 14.33
C SER A 41 21.51 -23.44 14.29
N TRP A 42 21.45 -24.07 13.12
CA TRP A 42 20.78 -25.34 12.87
C TRP A 42 21.77 -26.41 12.38
N PRO A 43 21.43 -27.70 12.51
CA PRO A 43 22.22 -28.77 11.87
C PRO A 43 22.34 -28.56 10.37
N ALA A 44 23.48 -28.87 9.78
CA ALA A 44 23.82 -28.57 8.38
C ALA A 44 22.86 -29.14 7.33
N HIS A 45 22.03 -30.13 7.67
CA HIS A 45 21.04 -30.74 6.79
C HIS A 45 19.62 -30.16 6.99
N THR A 46 19.45 -29.14 7.84
CA THR A 46 18.15 -28.52 8.07
C THR A 46 17.81 -27.65 6.87
N ASP A 47 16.70 -27.94 6.20
CA ASP A 47 16.17 -27.14 5.09
C ASP A 47 15.30 -26.00 5.64
N ILE A 48 15.75 -24.78 5.44
CA ILE A 48 15.13 -23.56 5.96
C ILE A 48 14.49 -22.78 4.81
N HIS A 49 13.18 -22.52 4.92
CA HIS A 49 12.42 -21.65 4.04
C HIS A 49 12.27 -20.27 4.70
N PHE A 50 13.05 -19.31 4.27
CA PHE A 50 12.95 -17.93 4.75
C PHE A 50 11.71 -17.27 4.17
N LYS A 51 10.98 -16.54 5.00
CA LYS A 51 9.81 -15.76 4.58
C LYS A 51 10.13 -14.28 4.52
N VAL A 52 10.90 -13.77 5.50
CA VAL A 52 11.32 -12.37 5.57
C VAL A 52 12.69 -12.28 6.21
N ILE A 53 13.60 -11.49 5.63
CA ILE A 53 14.79 -10.94 6.26
C ILE A 53 14.80 -9.44 6.00
N THR A 54 14.49 -8.63 7.01
CA THR A 54 14.35 -7.19 6.87
C THR A 54 14.99 -6.46 8.05
N LEU A 55 15.12 -5.14 7.95
CA LEU A 55 15.59 -4.32 9.06
C LEU A 55 14.64 -4.46 10.26
N GLN A 56 15.18 -4.84 11.42
CA GLN A 56 14.52 -4.56 12.69
C GLN A 56 14.75 -3.08 13.00
N GLU A 57 13.74 -2.26 12.80
CA GLU A 57 13.87 -0.82 13.08
C GLU A 57 14.35 -0.60 14.52
N PRO A 58 15.33 0.27 14.75
CA PRO A 58 15.76 0.63 16.11
C PRO A 58 14.63 1.32 16.87
N ALA A 59 14.71 1.32 18.19
CA ALA A 59 13.77 2.05 19.02
C ALA A 59 13.76 3.55 18.64
N LYS A 60 12.57 4.14 18.53
CA LYS A 60 12.41 5.57 18.20
C LYS A 60 13.18 6.47 19.17
N SER A 61 13.25 6.07 20.47
CA SER A 61 14.03 6.76 21.50
C SER A 61 15.54 6.84 21.19
N ASP A 62 16.07 5.89 20.44
CA ASP A 62 17.48 5.88 20.04
C ASP A 62 17.69 6.66 18.74
N VAL A 63 16.68 6.61 17.83
CA VAL A 63 16.75 7.25 16.52
C VAL A 63 16.58 8.77 16.61
N LEU A 64 15.69 9.27 17.47
CA LEU A 64 15.47 10.73 17.58
C LEU A 64 16.72 11.52 17.92
N PRO A 65 17.55 11.12 18.94
CA PRO A 65 18.83 11.79 19.18
C PRO A 65 19.83 11.68 18.01
N TYR A 66 19.76 10.59 17.24
CA TYR A 66 20.57 10.44 16.03
C TYR A 66 20.19 11.49 14.98
N LEU A 67 18.90 11.63 14.67
CA LEU A 67 18.37 12.61 13.71
C LEU A 67 18.67 14.05 14.17
N GLU A 68 18.51 14.35 15.46
CA GLU A 68 18.87 15.67 16.01
C GLU A 68 20.38 15.98 15.84
N ALA A 69 21.24 14.99 16.03
CA ALA A 69 22.68 15.13 15.83
C ALA A 69 23.01 15.32 14.34
N GLU A 70 22.36 14.54 13.47
CA GLU A 70 22.54 14.62 12.01
C GLU A 70 22.18 16.00 11.48
N HIS A 71 20.97 16.49 11.78
CA HIS A 71 20.52 17.82 11.37
C HIS A 71 21.33 18.95 12.00
N GLY A 72 21.83 18.74 13.20
CA GLY A 72 22.70 19.69 13.90
C GLY A 72 24.16 19.67 13.49
N GLY A 73 24.57 18.79 12.58
CA GLY A 73 25.97 18.59 12.19
C GLY A 73 26.87 18.13 13.34
N LYS A 74 26.30 17.41 14.32
CA LYS A 74 26.99 16.90 15.51
C LYS A 74 27.49 15.47 15.29
N PRO A 75 28.42 14.97 16.12
CA PRO A 75 28.81 13.56 16.10
C PRO A 75 27.60 12.64 16.28
N LEU A 76 27.45 11.65 15.38
CA LEU A 76 26.31 10.76 15.37
C LEU A 76 26.41 9.70 16.46
N PRO A 77 25.35 9.44 17.25
CA PRO A 77 25.30 8.30 18.15
C PRO A 77 25.45 6.98 17.39
N ALA A 78 26.16 6.02 17.97
CA ALA A 78 26.28 4.69 17.38
C ALA A 78 25.01 3.87 17.68
N ILE A 79 24.31 3.42 16.63
CA ILE A 79 23.16 2.53 16.74
C ILE A 79 23.49 1.22 16.03
N GLY A 80 23.41 0.10 16.77
CA GLY A 80 23.63 -1.25 16.22
C GLY A 80 22.50 -1.63 15.26
N ARG A 81 22.84 -2.27 14.13
CA ARG A 81 21.87 -2.72 13.14
C ARG A 81 21.46 -4.16 13.41
N LYS A 82 20.15 -4.42 13.30
CA LYS A 82 19.56 -5.73 13.55
C LYS A 82 18.69 -6.16 12.38
N ALA A 83 18.67 -7.45 12.10
CA ALA A 83 17.75 -8.05 11.15
C ALA A 83 16.61 -8.76 11.89
N PHE A 84 15.39 -8.49 11.48
CA PHE A 84 14.23 -9.31 11.77
C PHE A 84 14.18 -10.44 10.75
N VAL A 85 14.05 -11.68 11.22
CA VAL A 85 14.04 -12.87 10.37
C VAL A 85 12.89 -13.77 10.79
N ASN A 86 12.07 -14.20 9.84
CA ASN A 86 11.13 -15.29 10.08
C ASN A 86 11.26 -16.39 9.00
N TYR A 87 11.04 -17.63 9.40
CA TYR A 87 11.27 -18.77 8.52
C TYR A 87 10.58 -20.04 9.02
N TYR A 88 10.28 -20.95 8.08
CA TYR A 88 9.89 -22.33 8.39
C TYR A 88 11.07 -23.29 8.33
N ILE A 89 11.00 -24.36 9.11
CA ILE A 89 11.71 -25.59 8.76
C ILE A 89 10.85 -26.26 7.70
N ARG A 90 11.40 -26.40 6.48
CA ARG A 90 10.65 -26.84 5.28
C ARG A 90 9.98 -28.19 5.52
N ASN A 91 8.79 -28.36 4.98
CA ASN A 91 7.92 -29.54 5.14
C ASN A 91 7.53 -29.82 6.60
N THR A 92 7.44 -28.78 7.42
CA THR A 92 6.92 -28.84 8.79
C THR A 92 6.09 -27.61 9.11
N SER A 93 5.28 -27.68 10.17
CA SER A 93 4.58 -26.53 10.75
C SER A 93 5.45 -25.62 11.63
N LYS A 94 6.75 -25.90 11.75
CA LYS A 94 7.67 -25.17 12.65
C LYS A 94 8.02 -23.80 12.07
N PHE A 95 7.30 -22.81 12.50
CA PHE A 95 7.50 -21.40 12.13
C PHE A 95 8.29 -20.68 13.23
N HIS A 96 9.39 -20.06 12.85
CA HIS A 96 10.31 -19.37 13.75
C HIS A 96 10.38 -17.87 13.45
N GLU A 97 10.55 -17.12 14.53
CA GLU A 97 10.89 -15.69 14.51
C GLU A 97 12.25 -15.49 15.20
N ALA A 98 13.10 -14.67 14.61
CA ALA A 98 14.44 -14.40 15.14
C ALA A 98 14.85 -12.94 14.94
N ILE A 99 15.71 -12.46 15.84
CA ILE A 99 16.45 -11.19 15.72
C ILE A 99 17.93 -11.49 15.66
N VAL A 100 18.56 -11.01 14.60
CA VAL A 100 20.01 -11.14 14.39
C VAL A 100 20.67 -9.78 14.49
N ASP A 101 21.62 -9.62 15.37
CA ASP A 101 22.50 -8.45 15.38
C ASP A 101 23.56 -8.63 14.28
N VAL A 102 23.36 -7.93 13.17
CA VAL A 102 24.28 -8.00 12.02
C VAL A 102 25.59 -7.28 12.28
N SER A 103 25.65 -6.38 13.26
CA SER A 103 26.87 -5.67 13.65
C SER A 103 27.82 -6.58 14.42
N SER A 104 27.28 -7.43 15.32
CA SER A 104 28.08 -8.36 16.14
C SER A 104 28.09 -9.80 15.61
N GLY A 105 27.25 -10.12 14.62
CA GLY A 105 27.15 -11.47 14.05
C GLY A 105 26.49 -12.48 14.99
N ARG A 106 25.53 -12.07 15.83
CA ARG A 106 24.91 -12.92 16.85
C ARG A 106 23.39 -13.00 16.71
N VAL A 107 22.84 -14.19 16.96
CA VAL A 107 21.40 -14.35 17.21
C VAL A 107 21.10 -13.82 18.60
N LEU A 108 20.25 -12.80 18.70
CA LEU A 108 19.78 -12.24 19.96
C LEU A 108 18.55 -12.99 20.49
N TYR A 109 17.75 -13.52 19.59
CA TYR A 109 16.48 -14.15 19.87
C TYR A 109 16.13 -15.10 18.72
N ASN A 110 15.58 -16.27 19.03
CA ASN A 110 15.06 -17.22 18.06
C ASN A 110 14.00 -18.09 18.75
N GLN A 111 12.75 -17.94 18.36
CA GLN A 111 11.62 -18.58 19.02
C GLN A 111 10.76 -19.33 18.00
N LEU A 112 10.34 -20.54 18.36
CA LEU A 112 9.26 -21.25 17.70
C LEU A 112 7.94 -20.57 18.05
N LEU A 113 7.16 -20.19 17.05
CA LEU A 113 5.85 -19.57 17.22
C LEU A 113 4.76 -20.63 17.43
N GLY A 114 3.60 -20.17 17.91
CA GLY A 114 2.47 -21.05 18.17
C GLY A 114 1.82 -21.62 16.90
N PRO A 115 1.04 -22.70 17.01
CA PRO A 115 0.51 -23.44 15.85
C PRO A 115 -0.52 -22.64 15.02
N PHE A 116 -1.06 -21.55 15.57
CA PHE A 116 -2.02 -20.67 14.88
C PHE A 116 -1.38 -19.41 14.31
N VAL A 117 -0.04 -19.35 14.28
CA VAL A 117 0.69 -18.22 13.73
C VAL A 117 1.34 -18.64 12.42
N HIS A 118 0.95 -17.99 11.34
CA HIS A 118 1.41 -18.34 10.01
C HIS A 118 2.09 -17.17 9.31
N ALA A 119 3.13 -17.48 8.54
CA ALA A 119 3.82 -16.49 7.71
C ALA A 119 2.98 -16.13 6.46
N ASN A 120 3.38 -15.02 5.84
CA ASN A 120 2.91 -14.64 4.50
C ASN A 120 3.24 -15.71 3.44
N GLY A 121 2.52 -15.65 2.31
CA GLY A 121 2.86 -16.36 1.08
C GLY A 121 4.10 -15.77 0.41
N ASP A 122 4.70 -16.52 -0.51
CA ASP A 122 5.74 -16.07 -1.42
C ASP A 122 5.57 -16.69 -2.81
N GLY A 123 6.28 -16.16 -3.81
CA GLY A 123 6.11 -16.57 -5.20
C GLY A 123 6.48 -18.03 -5.48
N GLU A 124 7.52 -18.58 -4.82
CA GLU A 124 7.89 -20.01 -4.96
C GLU A 124 6.75 -20.90 -4.47
N GLU A 125 6.21 -20.55 -3.32
CA GLU A 125 5.13 -21.30 -2.69
C GLU A 125 3.85 -21.28 -3.54
N ILE A 126 3.46 -20.12 -4.08
CA ILE A 126 2.28 -20.00 -4.95
C ILE A 126 2.41 -20.89 -6.19
N VAL A 127 3.56 -20.89 -6.85
CA VAL A 127 3.84 -21.76 -8.02
C VAL A 127 3.81 -23.24 -7.62
N ALA A 128 4.36 -23.60 -6.45
CA ALA A 128 4.35 -24.98 -5.96
C ALA A 128 2.92 -25.44 -5.63
N ILE A 129 2.10 -24.57 -5.04
CA ILE A 129 0.68 -24.83 -4.73
C ILE A 129 -0.14 -25.05 -6.00
N GLU A 130 0.01 -24.16 -7.01
CA GLU A 130 -0.66 -24.34 -8.31
C GLU A 130 -0.30 -25.69 -8.93
N LYS A 131 0.99 -26.03 -8.98
CA LYS A 131 1.47 -27.31 -9.49
C LYS A 131 0.90 -28.49 -8.73
N ALA A 132 0.82 -28.42 -7.40
CA ALA A 132 0.24 -29.47 -6.56
C ALA A 132 -1.26 -29.63 -6.84
N ALA A 133 -2.00 -28.52 -6.94
CA ALA A 133 -3.43 -28.51 -7.23
C ALA A 133 -3.75 -29.15 -8.58
N LEU A 134 -3.10 -28.72 -9.65
CA LEU A 134 -3.32 -29.22 -11.01
C LEU A 134 -2.72 -30.63 -11.24
N GLY A 135 -1.77 -31.03 -10.40
CA GLY A 135 -1.16 -32.36 -10.41
C GLY A 135 -1.97 -33.47 -9.75
N ASP A 136 -2.94 -33.15 -8.88
CA ASP A 136 -3.71 -34.14 -8.10
C ASP A 136 -4.72 -34.90 -8.97
N GLU A 137 -4.75 -36.22 -8.81
CA GLU A 137 -5.63 -37.11 -9.61
C GLU A 137 -7.13 -36.83 -9.38
N ARG A 138 -7.54 -36.45 -8.16
CA ARG A 138 -8.94 -36.12 -7.83
C ARG A 138 -9.35 -34.82 -8.54
N VAL A 139 -8.47 -33.80 -8.58
CA VAL A 139 -8.72 -32.59 -9.29
C VAL A 139 -8.84 -32.82 -10.79
N ARG A 140 -7.92 -33.60 -11.37
CA ARG A 140 -7.99 -34.01 -12.80
C ARG A 140 -9.27 -34.77 -13.11
N ALA A 141 -9.72 -35.65 -12.21
CA ALA A 141 -10.97 -36.41 -12.39
C ALA A 141 -12.19 -35.47 -12.41
N GLU A 142 -12.22 -34.40 -11.60
CA GLU A 142 -13.28 -33.39 -11.65
C GLU A 142 -13.21 -32.56 -12.94
N ILE A 143 -12.00 -32.15 -13.34
CA ILE A 143 -11.79 -31.39 -14.60
C ILE A 143 -12.24 -32.27 -15.81
N ALA A 144 -11.97 -33.53 -15.82
CA ALA A 144 -12.37 -34.44 -16.91
C ALA A 144 -13.89 -34.51 -17.14
N LYS A 145 -14.70 -34.31 -16.08
CA LYS A 145 -16.17 -34.25 -16.21
C LYS A 145 -16.66 -33.04 -17.01
N LEU A 146 -15.87 -31.96 -17.04
CA LEU A 146 -16.18 -30.76 -17.82
C LEU A 146 -16.06 -30.98 -19.34
N GLN A 147 -15.41 -32.06 -19.80
CA GLN A 147 -15.21 -32.35 -21.22
C GLN A 147 -14.69 -31.16 -22.00
N LEU A 148 -13.66 -30.48 -21.45
CA LEU A 148 -13.06 -29.31 -22.06
C LEU A 148 -12.49 -29.63 -23.47
N PRO A 149 -12.43 -28.66 -24.40
CA PRO A 149 -11.80 -28.85 -25.70
C PRO A 149 -10.37 -29.39 -25.57
N GLU A 150 -9.94 -30.17 -26.55
CA GLU A 150 -8.58 -30.69 -26.60
C GLU A 150 -7.56 -29.53 -26.64
N GLY A 151 -6.49 -29.62 -25.83
CA GLY A 151 -5.47 -28.59 -25.71
C GLY A 151 -5.79 -27.44 -24.73
N THR A 152 -6.97 -27.44 -24.10
CA THR A 152 -7.31 -26.42 -23.08
C THR A 152 -6.31 -26.45 -21.92
N VAL A 153 -5.77 -25.26 -21.58
CA VAL A 153 -4.90 -25.06 -20.43
C VAL A 153 -5.72 -24.57 -19.24
N VAL A 154 -5.74 -25.37 -18.18
CA VAL A 154 -6.33 -24.97 -16.88
C VAL A 154 -5.25 -24.29 -16.03
N VAL A 155 -5.60 -23.20 -15.39
CA VAL A 155 -4.76 -22.42 -14.47
C VAL A 155 -5.40 -22.34 -13.10
N SER A 156 -4.62 -22.03 -12.10
CA SER A 156 -5.08 -21.97 -10.71
C SER A 156 -4.65 -20.66 -10.05
N ASP A 157 -5.59 -20.01 -9.36
CA ASP A 157 -5.33 -18.89 -8.46
C ASP A 157 -5.31 -19.39 -7.01
N PRO A 158 -4.12 -19.54 -6.38
CA PRO A 158 -4.02 -19.87 -4.97
C PRO A 158 -4.36 -18.65 -4.09
N TRP A 159 -5.36 -18.81 -3.24
CA TRP A 159 -5.78 -17.83 -2.24
C TRP A 159 -5.42 -18.29 -0.84
N ILE A 160 -5.01 -17.34 0.01
CA ILE A 160 -4.84 -17.62 1.43
C ILE A 160 -6.16 -18.15 2.02
N TYR A 161 -6.08 -19.22 2.76
CA TYR A 161 -7.24 -19.87 3.35
C TYR A 161 -7.86 -19.01 4.46
N GLY A 162 -9.17 -18.80 4.41
CA GLY A 162 -9.88 -18.06 5.46
C GLY A 162 -10.03 -18.89 6.73
N ALA A 163 -9.71 -18.31 7.87
CA ALA A 163 -9.85 -18.93 9.18
C ALA A 163 -11.32 -19.02 9.58
N ASP A 164 -11.88 -20.24 9.67
CA ASP A 164 -13.29 -20.46 10.03
C ASP A 164 -13.48 -21.13 11.41
N GLY A 165 -12.40 -21.31 12.15
CA GLY A 165 -12.40 -22.02 13.42
C GLY A 165 -12.29 -23.53 13.33
N VAL A 166 -12.17 -24.05 12.12
CA VAL A 166 -11.99 -25.49 11.83
C VAL A 166 -10.69 -25.69 11.08
N ASN A 167 -9.78 -26.48 11.62
CA ASN A 167 -8.46 -26.81 11.03
C ASN A 167 -7.55 -25.59 10.76
N ASP A 168 -7.60 -24.56 11.60
CA ASP A 168 -6.77 -23.36 11.43
C ASP A 168 -5.29 -23.56 11.84
N GLU A 169 -4.94 -24.72 12.41
CA GLU A 169 -3.56 -25.04 12.81
C GLU A 169 -2.66 -25.31 11.60
N GLU A 170 -3.24 -25.83 10.53
CA GLU A 170 -2.52 -26.10 9.30
C GLU A 170 -2.64 -24.92 8.34
N ARG A 171 -1.51 -24.44 7.84
CA ARG A 171 -1.50 -23.37 6.85
C ARG A 171 -1.86 -23.95 5.47
N MET A 172 -2.84 -23.34 4.84
CA MET A 172 -3.47 -23.86 3.63
C MET A 172 -3.66 -22.76 2.57
N TYR A 173 -3.92 -23.21 1.34
CA TYR A 173 -4.42 -22.39 0.25
C TYR A 173 -5.72 -22.96 -0.32
N GLN A 174 -6.68 -22.09 -0.59
CA GLN A 174 -7.88 -22.37 -1.38
C GLN A 174 -7.60 -21.96 -2.82
N CYS A 175 -7.58 -22.89 -3.74
CA CYS A 175 -7.29 -22.60 -5.15
C CYS A 175 -8.60 -22.45 -5.94
N PHE A 176 -8.71 -21.41 -6.75
CA PHE A 176 -9.81 -21.24 -7.70
C PHE A 176 -9.29 -21.55 -9.10
N LEU A 177 -10.01 -22.40 -9.85
CA LEU A 177 -9.57 -22.83 -11.16
C LEU A 177 -10.24 -22.01 -12.25
N TYR A 178 -9.48 -21.74 -13.28
CA TYR A 178 -9.88 -21.06 -14.51
C TYR A 178 -9.29 -21.80 -15.71
N MET A 179 -9.70 -21.44 -16.92
CA MET A 179 -9.03 -21.91 -18.12
C MET A 179 -8.66 -20.75 -19.02
N ARG A 180 -7.59 -20.90 -19.80
CA ARG A 180 -7.28 -19.99 -20.90
C ARG A 180 -8.32 -20.12 -22.00
N ASP A 181 -8.41 -19.13 -22.89
CA ASP A 181 -9.28 -19.22 -24.06
C ASP A 181 -8.99 -20.49 -24.86
N PRO A 182 -9.92 -21.44 -24.95
CA PRO A 182 -9.70 -22.69 -25.68
C PRO A 182 -9.57 -22.49 -27.20
N LEU A 183 -9.98 -21.33 -27.71
CA LEU A 183 -9.78 -20.97 -29.13
C LEU A 183 -8.40 -20.41 -29.42
N ASN A 184 -7.65 -20.00 -28.39
CA ASN A 184 -6.29 -19.49 -28.46
C ASN A 184 -5.46 -19.96 -27.25
N PRO A 185 -5.26 -21.29 -27.09
CA PRO A 185 -4.64 -21.86 -25.88
C PRO A 185 -3.16 -21.49 -25.71
N ASP A 186 -2.48 -21.07 -26.76
CA ASP A 186 -1.08 -20.65 -26.73
C ASP A 186 -0.90 -19.22 -26.19
N GLU A 187 -2.00 -18.42 -26.11
CA GLU A 187 -1.95 -17.07 -25.56
C GLU A 187 -1.90 -17.14 -24.02
N ALA A 188 -0.69 -16.98 -23.48
CA ALA A 188 -0.46 -17.06 -22.05
C ALA A 188 -1.12 -15.91 -21.25
N ASP A 189 -1.29 -14.76 -21.90
CA ASP A 189 -1.82 -13.54 -21.31
C ASP A 189 -3.33 -13.38 -21.53
N SER A 190 -4.02 -14.42 -22.06
CA SER A 190 -5.48 -14.37 -22.23
C SER A 190 -6.20 -14.22 -20.89
N ASN A 191 -7.34 -13.51 -20.90
CA ASN A 191 -8.13 -13.26 -19.71
C ASN A 191 -8.82 -14.55 -19.19
N HIS A 192 -8.11 -15.35 -18.41
CA HIS A 192 -8.66 -16.57 -17.83
C HIS A 192 -9.78 -16.29 -16.81
N TYR A 193 -9.86 -15.08 -16.22
CA TYR A 193 -10.97 -14.70 -15.32
C TYR A 193 -12.34 -14.60 -16.02
N ALA A 194 -12.35 -14.57 -17.35
CA ALA A 194 -13.59 -14.72 -18.13
C ALA A 194 -14.11 -16.16 -18.19
N LEU A 195 -13.33 -17.15 -17.77
CA LEU A 195 -13.58 -18.58 -17.94
C LEU A 195 -13.40 -19.35 -16.61
N PRO A 196 -14.12 -19.00 -15.53
CA PRO A 196 -14.01 -19.66 -14.24
C PRO A 196 -14.59 -21.07 -14.27
N LEU A 197 -13.95 -22.01 -13.56
CA LEU A 197 -14.36 -23.38 -13.44
C LEU A 197 -14.96 -23.67 -12.04
N PRO A 198 -15.95 -24.58 -11.90
CA PRO A 198 -16.63 -24.83 -10.62
C PRO A 198 -15.88 -25.82 -9.71
N ILE A 199 -14.56 -25.71 -9.65
CA ILE A 199 -13.68 -26.64 -8.90
C ILE A 199 -12.67 -25.81 -8.09
N SER A 200 -12.52 -26.17 -6.82
CA SER A 200 -11.63 -25.45 -5.90
C SER A 200 -10.91 -26.43 -4.96
N PRO A 201 -9.68 -26.86 -5.30
CA PRO A 201 -8.88 -27.68 -4.41
C PRO A 201 -8.30 -26.87 -3.25
N VAL A 202 -8.17 -27.52 -2.08
CA VAL A 202 -7.48 -27.00 -0.91
C VAL A 202 -6.15 -27.72 -0.76
N VAL A 203 -5.07 -26.96 -0.70
CA VAL A 203 -3.69 -27.48 -0.64
C VAL A 203 -3.06 -27.14 0.71
N SER A 204 -2.48 -28.15 1.37
CA SER A 204 -1.66 -27.98 2.56
C SER A 204 -0.26 -27.50 2.20
N THR A 205 0.25 -26.47 2.90
CA THR A 205 1.61 -25.99 2.67
C THR A 205 2.67 -26.85 3.35
N GLU A 206 2.30 -27.64 4.35
CA GLU A 206 3.22 -28.56 5.04
C GLU A 206 3.52 -29.78 4.17
N SER A 207 2.47 -30.42 3.65
CA SER A 207 2.59 -31.64 2.83
C SER A 207 2.75 -31.37 1.34
N MET A 208 2.47 -30.16 0.86
CA MET A 208 2.34 -29.80 -0.55
C MET A 208 1.41 -30.74 -1.32
N LYS A 209 0.28 -31.08 -0.70
CA LYS A 209 -0.73 -31.99 -1.29
C LYS A 209 -2.13 -31.39 -1.18
N VAL A 210 -2.96 -31.74 -2.15
CA VAL A 210 -4.39 -31.47 -2.07
C VAL A 210 -5.00 -32.32 -0.95
N ILE A 211 -5.58 -31.63 0.04
CA ILE A 211 -6.24 -32.30 1.17
C ILE A 211 -7.75 -32.47 0.92
N ARG A 212 -8.36 -31.58 0.14
CA ARG A 212 -9.78 -31.58 -0.19
C ARG A 212 -10.00 -30.96 -1.57
N VAL A 213 -11.04 -31.41 -2.27
CA VAL A 213 -11.54 -30.77 -3.49
C VAL A 213 -12.96 -30.32 -3.24
N ASP A 214 -13.17 -29.01 -3.22
CA ASP A 214 -14.49 -28.40 -3.10
C ASP A 214 -15.06 -28.16 -4.50
N LEU A 215 -16.35 -28.49 -4.70
CA LEU A 215 -17.09 -28.04 -5.86
C LEU A 215 -17.76 -26.72 -5.53
N LEU A 216 -17.80 -25.80 -6.49
CA LEU A 216 -18.35 -24.47 -6.30
C LEU A 216 -19.82 -24.41 -6.66
N PRO A 217 -20.66 -23.70 -5.86
CA PRO A 217 -22.04 -23.48 -6.22
C PRO A 217 -22.13 -22.47 -7.39
N THR A 218 -22.90 -22.85 -8.42
CA THR A 218 -23.16 -22.01 -9.61
C THR A 218 -24.57 -21.42 -9.63
N GLY A 219 -25.45 -21.87 -8.70
CA GLY A 219 -26.81 -21.34 -8.51
C GLY A 219 -26.85 -20.16 -7.53
N ALA A 220 -28.06 -19.73 -7.17
CA ALA A 220 -28.26 -18.64 -6.20
C ALA A 220 -28.02 -19.06 -4.73
N ASP A 221 -27.99 -20.35 -4.45
CA ASP A 221 -27.80 -20.94 -3.12
C ASP A 221 -26.51 -21.78 -3.03
N GLU A 222 -26.24 -22.38 -1.89
CA GLU A 222 -25.08 -23.26 -1.65
C GLU A 222 -25.18 -24.65 -2.29
N LYS A 223 -26.25 -24.95 -3.01
CA LYS A 223 -26.48 -26.26 -3.56
C LYS A 223 -25.46 -26.59 -4.66
N ILE A 224 -24.68 -27.62 -4.43
CA ILE A 224 -23.76 -28.15 -5.43
C ILE A 224 -24.53 -28.97 -6.48
N LYS A 225 -24.33 -28.61 -7.74
CA LYS A 225 -24.85 -29.33 -8.89
C LYS A 225 -23.82 -30.33 -9.39
N PRO A 226 -24.22 -31.43 -10.02
CA PRO A 226 -23.30 -32.26 -10.77
C PRO A 226 -22.53 -31.44 -11.81
N ILE A 227 -21.25 -31.76 -11.99
CA ILE A 227 -20.48 -31.14 -13.07
C ILE A 227 -21.01 -31.66 -14.40
N GLU A 228 -21.40 -30.74 -15.26
CA GLU A 228 -21.83 -30.95 -16.64
C GLU A 228 -20.73 -30.56 -17.63
N PRO A 229 -20.78 -31.07 -18.88
CA PRO A 229 -19.87 -30.59 -19.92
C PRO A 229 -19.88 -29.07 -20.07
N TYR A 230 -18.68 -28.48 -20.06
CA TYR A 230 -18.51 -27.01 -20.10
C TYR A 230 -19.05 -26.45 -21.40
N GLN A 231 -19.91 -25.46 -21.30
CA GLN A 231 -20.37 -24.70 -22.45
C GLN A 231 -19.36 -23.57 -22.69
N ILE A 232 -18.68 -23.58 -23.86
CA ILE A 232 -17.70 -22.58 -24.22
C ILE A 232 -18.36 -21.21 -24.21
N LYS A 233 -17.79 -20.29 -23.46
CA LYS A 233 -18.20 -18.88 -23.38
C LYS A 233 -17.37 -18.05 -24.33
N PRO A 234 -17.88 -16.93 -24.85
CA PRO A 234 -17.06 -15.98 -25.59
C PRO A 234 -15.91 -15.49 -24.71
N PRO A 235 -14.66 -15.40 -25.23
CA PRO A 235 -13.60 -14.76 -24.49
C PRO A 235 -13.89 -13.26 -24.30
N ASN A 236 -13.35 -12.67 -23.26
CA ASN A 236 -13.41 -11.23 -23.02
C ASN A 236 -12.01 -10.73 -22.71
N GLU A 237 -11.32 -10.24 -23.74
CA GLU A 237 -9.89 -9.95 -23.72
C GLU A 237 -9.61 -8.46 -23.47
N TYR A 238 -8.49 -8.17 -22.81
CA TYR A 238 -8.00 -6.82 -22.54
C TYR A 238 -6.74 -6.47 -23.31
N ILE A 239 -6.05 -7.46 -23.90
CA ILE A 239 -4.78 -7.28 -24.63
C ILE A 239 -5.03 -6.43 -25.87
N SER A 240 -4.15 -5.44 -26.10
CA SER A 240 -4.29 -4.45 -27.17
C SER A 240 -4.41 -5.06 -28.55
N GLU A 241 -3.75 -6.21 -28.78
CA GLU A 241 -3.75 -6.96 -30.03
C GLU A 241 -5.12 -7.48 -30.45
N TYR A 242 -6.02 -7.68 -29.46
CA TYR A 242 -7.40 -8.13 -29.68
C TYR A 242 -8.42 -6.98 -29.64
N GLN A 243 -7.95 -5.71 -29.51
CA GLN A 243 -8.82 -4.55 -29.43
C GLN A 243 -8.81 -3.72 -30.71
N LYS A 244 -9.95 -3.13 -31.04
CA LYS A 244 -10.02 -2.08 -32.05
C LYS A 244 -9.61 -0.75 -31.42
N LEU A 245 -8.35 -0.40 -31.51
CA LEU A 245 -7.79 0.80 -30.91
C LEU A 245 -8.29 2.08 -31.60
N ARG A 246 -8.36 3.18 -30.86
CA ARG A 246 -8.64 4.52 -31.37
C ARG A 246 -7.46 5.01 -32.21
N THR A 247 -7.76 5.74 -33.28
CA THR A 247 -6.75 6.27 -34.23
C THR A 247 -6.63 7.79 -34.19
N ASP A 248 -7.46 8.46 -33.41
CA ASP A 248 -7.59 9.91 -33.32
C ASP A 248 -6.85 10.52 -32.11
N LEU A 249 -6.29 9.69 -31.23
CA LEU A 249 -5.50 10.12 -30.08
C LEU A 249 -4.08 10.53 -30.51
N LYS A 250 -3.70 11.78 -30.23
CA LYS A 250 -2.35 12.31 -30.48
C LYS A 250 -1.46 12.17 -29.25
N PRO A 251 -0.15 11.93 -29.43
CA PRO A 251 0.77 11.83 -28.32
C PRO A 251 0.82 13.10 -27.46
N LEU A 252 0.88 12.94 -26.16
CA LEU A 252 1.16 13.97 -25.17
C LEU A 252 2.56 13.73 -24.59
N ASN A 253 3.41 14.76 -24.62
CA ASN A 253 4.75 14.69 -24.06
C ASN A 253 4.86 15.56 -22.82
N VAL A 254 5.55 15.04 -21.79
CA VAL A 254 5.94 15.81 -20.60
C VAL A 254 7.45 15.97 -20.64
N ILE A 255 7.93 17.24 -20.76
CA ILE A 255 9.35 17.54 -21.01
C ILE A 255 9.80 18.58 -19.98
N GLN A 256 10.92 18.32 -19.29
CA GLN A 256 11.65 19.24 -18.44
C GLN A 256 13.07 19.44 -19.00
N PRO A 257 13.29 20.40 -19.95
CA PRO A 257 14.57 20.54 -20.66
C PRO A 257 15.76 20.88 -19.76
N GLN A 258 15.51 21.46 -18.59
CA GLN A 258 16.54 21.81 -17.60
C GLN A 258 16.71 20.75 -16.50
N GLY A 259 16.01 19.59 -16.64
CA GLY A 259 15.96 18.55 -15.64
C GLY A 259 14.93 18.76 -14.54
N ALA A 260 14.86 17.82 -13.60
CA ALA A 260 13.98 17.87 -12.45
C ALA A 260 14.53 18.81 -11.37
N SER A 261 13.64 19.38 -10.53
CA SER A 261 14.01 20.25 -9.41
C SER A 261 14.32 19.49 -8.12
N PHE A 262 14.12 18.18 -8.08
CA PHE A 262 14.47 17.35 -6.93
C PHE A 262 15.88 16.78 -7.06
N GLN A 263 16.43 16.39 -5.93
CA GLN A 263 17.71 15.69 -5.83
C GLN A 263 17.54 14.43 -4.97
N VAL A 264 18.25 13.37 -5.31
CA VAL A 264 18.31 12.13 -4.55
C VAL A 264 19.75 11.85 -4.17
N ALA A 265 20.07 11.91 -2.89
CA ALA A 265 21.36 11.50 -2.36
C ALA A 265 21.28 10.05 -1.86
N GLN A 266 22.15 9.19 -2.41
CA GLN A 266 22.26 7.81 -1.95
C GLN A 266 23.28 7.71 -0.79
N GLU A 267 22.83 7.19 0.34
CA GLU A 267 23.64 6.96 1.54
C GLU A 267 23.60 5.46 1.90
N GLY A 268 24.42 4.66 1.25
CA GLY A 268 24.35 3.20 1.34
C GLY A 268 23.05 2.68 0.71
N THR A 269 22.17 2.07 1.50
CA THR A 269 20.83 1.60 1.08
C THR A 269 19.72 2.60 1.39
N SER A 270 20.02 3.76 1.95
CA SER A 270 19.08 4.84 2.20
C SER A 270 19.11 5.87 1.09
N SER A 271 17.95 6.38 0.73
CA SER A 271 17.79 7.47 -0.22
C SER A 271 17.26 8.70 0.51
N VAL A 272 18.01 9.81 0.48
CA VAL A 272 17.57 11.12 0.98
C VAL A 272 17.10 11.93 -0.20
N LEU A 273 15.86 12.37 -0.16
CA LEU A 273 15.27 13.19 -1.19
C LEU A 273 15.12 14.63 -0.71
N SER A 274 15.52 15.56 -1.55
CA SER A 274 15.33 17.00 -1.35
C SER A 274 14.59 17.59 -2.54
N TRP A 275 13.52 18.33 -2.27
CA TRP A 275 12.75 19.04 -3.29
C TRP A 275 12.23 20.36 -2.76
N GLN A 276 12.80 21.46 -3.23
CA GLN A 276 12.48 22.80 -2.74
C GLN A 276 12.66 22.88 -1.21
N LYS A 277 11.58 23.01 -0.44
CA LYS A 277 11.61 23.05 1.04
C LYS A 277 11.40 21.68 1.69
N TRP A 278 11.11 20.65 0.91
CA TRP A 278 10.90 19.28 1.40
C TRP A 278 12.20 18.51 1.52
N THR A 279 12.33 17.78 2.61
CA THR A 279 13.42 16.80 2.82
C THR A 279 12.87 15.60 3.55
N PHE A 280 13.19 14.38 3.11
CA PHE A 280 12.81 13.14 3.77
C PHE A 280 13.66 11.97 3.28
N ARG A 281 13.64 10.88 4.05
CA ARG A 281 14.27 9.61 3.66
C ARG A 281 13.23 8.66 3.10
N VAL A 282 13.64 7.89 2.09
CA VAL A 282 12.83 6.85 1.49
C VAL A 282 13.47 5.50 1.80
N GLY A 283 12.72 4.63 2.47
CA GLY A 283 13.02 3.24 2.69
C GLY A 283 12.11 2.33 1.89
N PHE A 284 12.48 1.06 1.80
CA PHE A 284 11.68 0.03 1.15
C PHE A 284 11.84 -1.29 1.89
N ASN A 285 10.73 -1.97 2.19
CA ASN A 285 10.76 -3.26 2.84
C ASN A 285 9.74 -4.24 2.24
N GLN A 286 9.88 -5.50 2.54
CA GLN A 286 9.07 -6.58 1.97
C GLN A 286 7.56 -6.42 2.26
N ARG A 287 7.18 -5.97 3.48
CA ARG A 287 5.79 -5.91 3.94
C ARG A 287 5.05 -4.67 3.44
N GLU A 288 5.63 -3.49 3.62
CA GLU A 288 4.97 -2.21 3.36
C GLU A 288 5.31 -1.61 1.98
N GLY A 289 6.36 -2.14 1.31
CA GLY A 289 6.94 -1.47 0.15
C GLY A 289 7.61 -0.17 0.55
N MET A 290 7.20 0.96 -0.02
CA MET A 290 7.75 2.28 0.22
C MET A 290 7.39 2.81 1.62
N VAL A 291 8.40 3.29 2.35
CA VAL A 291 8.26 3.91 3.67
C VAL A 291 8.98 5.26 3.66
N LEU A 292 8.34 6.28 4.18
CA LEU A 292 8.96 7.60 4.39
C LEU A 292 9.36 7.78 5.84
N TYR A 293 10.56 8.34 6.06
CA TYR A 293 11.10 8.68 7.39
C TYR A 293 11.56 10.12 7.42
N ASP A 294 11.51 10.73 8.61
CA ASP A 294 12.03 12.08 8.91
C ASP A 294 11.56 13.11 7.88
N VAL A 295 10.24 13.20 7.70
CA VAL A 295 9.61 14.12 6.75
C VAL A 295 9.65 15.53 7.32
N ARG A 296 10.25 16.45 6.57
CA ARG A 296 10.50 17.84 6.99
C ARG A 296 10.10 18.83 5.90
N TYR A 297 9.69 20.00 6.31
CA TYR A 297 9.45 21.14 5.42
C TYR A 297 10.14 22.38 5.98
N ASP A 298 11.03 23.00 5.22
CA ASP A 298 11.82 24.19 5.62
C ASP A 298 12.56 23.93 6.95
N ASP A 299 13.25 22.80 7.04
CA ASP A 299 13.94 22.24 8.22
C ASP A 299 13.06 21.95 9.45
N ARG A 300 11.76 22.16 9.35
CA ARG A 300 10.79 21.87 10.41
C ARG A 300 10.30 20.43 10.33
N SER A 301 10.36 19.71 11.43
CA SER A 301 9.92 18.31 11.49
C SER A 301 8.40 18.19 11.45
N LEU A 302 7.89 17.25 10.67
CA LEU A 302 6.46 16.97 10.50
C LEU A 302 6.10 15.55 10.91
N PHE A 303 6.74 14.55 10.30
CA PHE A 303 6.43 13.14 10.53
C PHE A 303 7.70 12.32 10.68
N TYR A 304 7.74 11.49 11.72
CA TYR A 304 8.83 10.53 11.94
C TYR A 304 8.78 9.40 10.92
N ARG A 305 7.57 8.84 10.65
CA ARG A 305 7.40 7.70 9.75
C ARG A 305 5.99 7.70 9.13
N MET A 306 5.91 7.43 7.82
CA MET A 306 4.64 7.25 7.08
C MET A 306 4.74 6.05 6.15
N SER A 307 3.71 5.19 6.13
CA SER A 307 3.65 4.00 5.26
C SER A 307 2.24 3.47 5.10
N LEU A 308 1.95 2.78 4.00
CA LEU A 308 0.78 1.91 3.94
C LEU A 308 1.02 0.73 4.89
N SER A 309 0.21 0.63 5.92
CA SER A 309 0.38 -0.37 6.97
C SER A 309 -0.24 -1.71 6.61
N ASP A 310 -1.47 -1.66 6.10
CA ASP A 310 -2.23 -2.85 5.73
C ASP A 310 -3.33 -2.53 4.73
N MET A 311 -3.87 -3.57 4.09
CA MET A 311 -5.08 -3.50 3.28
C MET A 311 -5.88 -4.79 3.42
N ASN A 312 -7.20 -4.67 3.38
CA ASN A 312 -8.14 -5.78 3.53
C ASN A 312 -9.23 -5.70 2.46
N ILE A 313 -9.47 -6.81 1.78
CA ILE A 313 -10.49 -6.93 0.73
C ILE A 313 -11.45 -8.07 1.09
N PRO A 314 -12.50 -7.81 1.91
CA PRO A 314 -13.54 -8.77 2.22
C PRO A 314 -14.51 -8.91 1.05
N TYR A 315 -14.84 -10.14 0.67
CA TYR A 315 -15.80 -10.49 -0.38
C TYR A 315 -17.16 -10.85 0.23
N ALA A 316 -18.24 -10.50 -0.46
CA ALA A 316 -19.60 -10.56 0.06
C ALA A 316 -20.35 -11.86 -0.20
N ASP A 317 -19.76 -12.86 -0.88
CA ASP A 317 -20.43 -14.13 -1.15
C ASP A 317 -20.53 -15.01 0.10
N PRO A 318 -21.74 -15.25 0.64
CA PRO A 318 -21.90 -16.04 1.85
C PRO A 318 -21.80 -17.56 1.64
N ARG A 319 -21.81 -18.02 0.39
CA ARG A 319 -21.85 -19.47 0.05
C ARG A 319 -20.52 -20.14 0.33
N HIS A 320 -20.54 -21.40 0.75
CA HIS A 320 -19.34 -22.23 0.89
C HIS A 320 -18.76 -22.61 -0.50
N PRO A 321 -17.43 -22.56 -0.74
CA PRO A 321 -16.35 -22.09 0.17
C PRO A 321 -16.05 -20.60 0.05
N PHE A 322 -16.79 -19.83 -0.74
CA PHE A 322 -16.54 -18.43 -1.05
C PHE A 322 -16.55 -17.52 0.18
N HIS A 323 -17.34 -17.85 1.22
CA HIS A 323 -17.36 -17.11 2.47
C HIS A 323 -15.98 -16.99 3.15
N LYS A 324 -15.02 -17.88 2.78
CA LYS A 324 -13.63 -17.85 3.26
C LYS A 324 -12.72 -16.93 2.44
N LYS A 325 -13.20 -16.46 1.27
CA LYS A 325 -12.41 -15.63 0.37
C LYS A 325 -12.27 -14.22 0.93
N SER A 326 -11.05 -13.86 1.30
CA SER A 326 -10.69 -12.54 1.80
C SER A 326 -9.21 -12.32 1.56
N ALA A 327 -8.86 -11.22 0.90
CA ALA A 327 -7.46 -10.85 0.70
C ALA A 327 -7.01 -9.90 1.83
N PHE A 328 -5.79 -10.09 2.29
CA PHE A 328 -5.11 -9.24 3.25
C PHE A 328 -3.69 -8.97 2.73
N ASP A 329 -3.64 -8.27 1.60
CA ASP A 329 -2.54 -8.37 0.63
C ASP A 329 -1.16 -8.00 1.19
N LEU A 330 -1.07 -6.96 2.05
CA LEU A 330 0.21 -6.62 2.67
C LEU A 330 0.63 -7.69 3.69
N GLY A 331 -0.31 -8.15 4.51
CA GLY A 331 -0.04 -9.13 5.54
C GLY A 331 0.12 -10.55 5.03
N ASP A 332 -0.64 -10.92 4.02
CA ASP A 332 -0.64 -12.26 3.44
C ASP A 332 0.47 -12.47 2.40
N ALA A 333 0.99 -11.38 1.81
CA ALA A 333 2.10 -11.43 0.85
C ALA A 333 3.14 -10.33 1.14
N GLY A 334 2.79 -9.06 0.92
CA GLY A 334 3.65 -7.90 1.15
C GLY A 334 3.74 -6.98 -0.05
N ALA A 335 3.53 -5.67 0.15
CA ALA A 335 3.58 -4.69 -0.92
C ALA A 335 4.96 -4.62 -1.59
N GLY A 336 6.03 -4.84 -0.83
CA GLY A 336 7.38 -4.78 -1.40
C GLY A 336 7.71 -5.95 -2.30
N ILE A 337 7.30 -7.18 -1.93
CA ILE A 337 7.56 -8.36 -2.77
C ILE A 337 6.68 -8.38 -4.02
N MET A 338 5.52 -7.72 -3.97
CA MET A 338 4.58 -7.61 -5.10
C MET A 338 4.83 -6.36 -5.96
N ALA A 339 5.86 -5.55 -5.64
CA ALA A 339 6.15 -4.34 -6.38
C ALA A 339 6.61 -4.64 -7.81
N ASN A 340 6.10 -3.84 -8.75
CA ASN A 340 6.46 -3.94 -10.15
C ASN A 340 7.84 -3.33 -10.43
N ASN A 341 8.55 -3.87 -11.42
CA ASN A 341 9.63 -3.19 -12.10
C ASN A 341 9.03 -2.15 -13.07
N LEU A 342 8.99 -0.89 -12.64
CA LEU A 342 8.35 0.20 -13.36
C LEU A 342 9.07 0.54 -14.65
N LYS A 343 8.31 0.84 -15.71
CA LYS A 343 8.81 1.09 -17.06
C LYS A 343 8.63 2.53 -17.50
N LEU A 344 9.69 3.09 -18.02
CA LEU A 344 9.72 4.46 -18.52
C LEU A 344 8.77 4.63 -19.73
N GLY A 345 7.95 5.68 -19.67
CA GLY A 345 7.01 6.05 -20.72
C GLY A 345 5.69 5.29 -20.73
N CYS A 346 5.54 4.31 -19.82
CA CYS A 346 4.34 3.51 -19.65
C CYS A 346 3.78 3.75 -18.22
N ASP A 347 4.49 3.29 -17.18
CA ASP A 347 4.06 3.47 -15.80
C ASP A 347 4.35 4.88 -15.27
N CYS A 348 5.36 5.54 -15.84
CA CYS A 348 5.83 6.86 -15.40
C CYS A 348 6.07 7.77 -16.61
N LEU A 349 5.63 9.03 -16.48
CA LEU A 349 5.69 10.01 -17.56
C LEU A 349 6.44 11.28 -17.10
N GLY A 350 7.44 11.72 -17.88
CA GLY A 350 8.22 12.92 -17.62
C GLY A 350 9.71 12.66 -17.39
N SER A 351 10.37 13.48 -16.57
CA SER A 351 11.76 13.31 -16.14
C SER A 351 11.80 12.43 -14.89
N ILE A 352 12.19 11.18 -15.05
CA ILE A 352 12.00 10.12 -14.06
C ILE A 352 13.32 9.78 -13.38
N TYR A 353 13.26 9.56 -12.06
CA TYR A 353 14.28 8.88 -11.28
C TYR A 353 13.68 7.64 -10.63
N TYR A 354 14.33 6.49 -10.76
CA TYR A 354 13.91 5.25 -10.13
C TYR A 354 14.75 4.93 -8.91
N LEU A 355 14.12 4.37 -7.89
CA LEU A 355 14.78 3.71 -6.78
C LEU A 355 14.66 2.20 -6.94
N ASP A 356 15.78 1.52 -6.71
CA ASP A 356 15.86 0.08 -6.59
C ASP A 356 15.78 -0.33 -5.12
N ALA A 357 15.42 -1.59 -4.88
CA ALA A 357 15.44 -2.19 -3.56
C ALA A 357 16.12 -3.56 -3.57
N VAL A 358 16.39 -4.06 -2.37
CA VAL A 358 16.94 -5.40 -2.18
C VAL A 358 16.10 -6.09 -1.11
N LEU A 359 15.52 -7.24 -1.45
CA LEU A 359 14.77 -8.09 -0.54
C LEU A 359 15.46 -9.44 -0.37
N SER A 360 14.94 -10.30 0.49
CA SER A 360 15.39 -11.67 0.65
C SER A 360 14.53 -12.64 -0.16
N ASP A 361 15.15 -13.68 -0.72
CA ASP A 361 14.45 -14.83 -1.28
C ASP A 361 14.15 -15.91 -0.23
N ASP A 362 13.44 -16.96 -0.63
CA ASP A 362 13.05 -18.11 0.19
C ASP A 362 14.24 -18.94 0.70
N LYS A 363 15.40 -18.82 0.09
CA LYS A 363 16.64 -19.49 0.48
C LYS A 363 17.52 -18.62 1.38
N GLY A 364 17.05 -17.41 1.71
CA GLY A 364 17.81 -16.39 2.42
C GLY A 364 18.94 -15.79 1.59
N GLY A 365 18.80 -15.85 0.28
CA GLY A 365 19.62 -15.13 -0.68
C GLY A 365 19.12 -13.71 -0.88
N VAL A 366 19.74 -13.02 -1.83
CA VAL A 366 19.44 -11.65 -2.19
C VAL A 366 18.56 -11.62 -3.43
N MET A 367 17.45 -10.91 -3.37
CA MET A 367 16.54 -10.66 -4.49
C MET A 367 16.57 -9.17 -4.85
N PRO A 368 17.26 -8.79 -5.92
CA PRO A 368 17.23 -7.43 -6.43
C PRO A 368 15.83 -7.09 -6.97
N MET A 369 15.35 -5.90 -6.63
CA MET A 369 14.09 -5.33 -7.10
C MET A 369 14.39 -4.03 -7.82
N GLU A 370 14.30 -4.02 -9.15
CA GLU A 370 14.62 -2.87 -9.97
C GLU A 370 13.42 -1.93 -10.12
N ASN A 371 13.67 -0.62 -10.10
CA ASN A 371 12.67 0.42 -10.40
C ASN A 371 11.38 0.29 -9.58
N VAL A 372 11.46 0.00 -8.28
CA VAL A 372 10.27 -0.23 -7.44
C VAL A 372 9.58 1.05 -6.99
N VAL A 373 10.28 2.19 -7.03
CA VAL A 373 9.72 3.51 -6.77
C VAL A 373 10.11 4.45 -7.90
N CYS A 374 9.12 5.11 -8.47
CA CYS A 374 9.29 6.18 -9.45
C CYS A 374 9.19 7.53 -8.75
N ILE A 375 10.10 8.45 -9.05
CA ILE A 375 10.09 9.83 -8.57
C ILE A 375 10.03 10.76 -9.76
N HIS A 376 9.06 11.66 -9.78
CA HIS A 376 8.90 12.66 -10.84
C HIS A 376 8.15 13.90 -10.36
N GLU A 377 8.24 14.97 -11.14
CA GLU A 377 7.43 16.18 -10.96
C GLU A 377 6.27 16.19 -11.95
N GLN A 378 5.14 16.75 -11.51
CA GLN A 378 4.00 17.00 -12.41
C GLN A 378 3.41 18.37 -12.19
N ASP A 379 2.74 18.91 -13.21
CA ASP A 379 1.91 20.11 -13.12
C ASP A 379 0.53 19.73 -12.55
N ALA A 380 0.11 20.42 -11.48
CA ALA A 380 -1.19 20.21 -10.83
C ALA A 380 -2.14 21.41 -11.00
N GLY A 381 -1.96 22.18 -12.04
CA GLY A 381 -2.80 23.32 -12.36
C GLY A 381 -2.44 24.59 -11.57
N ILE A 382 -3.43 25.38 -11.22
CA ILE A 382 -3.24 26.65 -10.50
C ILE A 382 -3.09 26.37 -9.00
N GLY A 383 -1.96 26.75 -8.40
CA GLY A 383 -1.73 26.67 -6.98
C GLY A 383 -2.46 27.79 -6.21
N TRP A 384 -2.30 29.02 -6.66
CA TRP A 384 -3.05 30.16 -6.15
C TRP A 384 -3.18 31.25 -7.21
N LYS A 385 -4.27 32.05 -7.12
CA LYS A 385 -4.54 33.14 -8.04
C LYS A 385 -5.40 34.21 -7.37
N HIS A 386 -5.05 35.50 -7.66
CA HIS A 386 -5.93 36.62 -7.39
C HIS A 386 -5.88 37.64 -8.55
N THR A 387 -7.06 38.02 -9.04
CA THR A 387 -7.20 39.11 -10.02
C THR A 387 -7.84 40.30 -9.34
N ASN A 388 -7.11 41.42 -9.30
CA ASN A 388 -7.66 42.69 -8.80
C ASN A 388 -8.64 43.24 -9.82
N TYR A 389 -9.93 43.18 -9.52
CA TYR A 389 -10.98 43.62 -10.46
C TYR A 389 -10.90 45.11 -10.79
N ARG A 390 -10.30 45.95 -9.93
CA ARG A 390 -10.16 47.39 -10.16
C ARG A 390 -9.06 47.75 -11.16
N THR A 391 -7.99 46.98 -11.17
CA THR A 391 -6.82 47.23 -12.01
C THR A 391 -6.67 46.24 -13.16
N GLY A 392 -7.42 45.13 -13.13
CA GLY A 392 -7.28 44.02 -14.07
C GLY A 392 -6.01 43.18 -13.84
N ARG A 393 -5.12 43.57 -12.89
CA ARG A 393 -3.89 42.80 -12.65
C ARG A 393 -4.19 41.45 -11.99
N ALA A 394 -3.70 40.40 -12.60
CA ALA A 394 -3.71 39.06 -12.05
C ALA A 394 -2.31 38.71 -11.48
N ALA A 395 -2.29 38.13 -10.29
CA ALA A 395 -1.16 37.38 -9.75
C ALA A 395 -1.49 35.90 -9.69
N VAL A 396 -0.59 35.02 -10.18
CA VAL A 396 -0.86 33.61 -10.29
C VAL A 396 0.44 32.81 -10.20
N ALA A 397 0.39 31.69 -9.47
CA ALA A 397 1.42 30.65 -9.52
C ALA A 397 0.78 29.30 -9.79
N ARG A 398 1.42 28.46 -10.59
CA ARG A 398 1.00 27.07 -10.82
C ARG A 398 1.48 26.21 -9.67
N SER A 399 0.70 25.18 -9.37
CA SER A 399 1.11 24.14 -8.45
C SER A 399 1.99 23.14 -9.18
N ARG A 400 3.14 22.85 -8.59
CA ARG A 400 3.96 21.71 -8.97
C ARG A 400 3.93 20.69 -7.85
N GLU A 401 3.85 19.44 -8.20
CA GLU A 401 3.86 18.31 -7.28
C GLU A 401 5.09 17.45 -7.51
N LEU A 402 5.66 16.95 -6.41
CA LEU A 402 6.61 15.85 -6.42
C LEU A 402 5.87 14.58 -6.08
N VAL A 403 5.95 13.59 -6.96
CA VAL A 403 5.28 12.29 -6.83
C VAL A 403 6.31 11.19 -6.59
N LEU A 404 6.11 10.40 -5.54
CA LEU A 404 6.79 9.14 -5.31
C LEU A 404 5.77 8.03 -5.47
N GLN A 405 5.92 7.18 -6.46
CA GLN A 405 4.93 6.17 -6.85
C GLN A 405 5.54 4.78 -6.86
N SER A 406 4.82 3.82 -6.32
CA SER A 406 5.06 2.38 -6.45
C SER A 406 3.80 1.70 -6.96
N ILE A 407 3.92 0.65 -7.75
CA ILE A 407 2.80 -0.16 -8.24
C ILE A 407 2.97 -1.58 -7.72
N ILE A 408 1.91 -2.16 -7.22
CA ILE A 408 1.88 -3.55 -6.78
C ILE A 408 0.83 -4.34 -7.57
N THR A 409 1.21 -5.54 -8.01
CA THR A 409 0.29 -6.51 -8.61
C THR A 409 -0.07 -7.56 -7.56
N VAL A 410 -1.34 -7.63 -7.23
CA VAL A 410 -1.87 -8.60 -6.26
C VAL A 410 -2.78 -9.56 -6.99
N SER A 411 -2.19 -10.60 -7.59
CA SER A 411 -2.88 -11.55 -8.46
C SER A 411 -3.64 -10.84 -9.59
N ASN A 412 -4.94 -10.60 -9.42
CA ASN A 412 -5.83 -9.98 -10.42
C ASN A 412 -5.92 -8.45 -10.32
N TYR A 413 -5.53 -7.85 -9.19
CA TYR A 413 -5.62 -6.41 -8.96
C TYR A 413 -4.29 -5.69 -9.07
N GLU A 414 -4.36 -4.41 -9.47
CA GLU A 414 -3.24 -3.46 -9.52
C GLU A 414 -3.54 -2.28 -8.59
N TYR A 415 -2.57 -1.92 -7.76
CA TYR A 415 -2.66 -0.74 -6.92
C TYR A 415 -1.47 0.18 -7.14
N ILE A 416 -1.76 1.41 -7.58
CA ILE A 416 -0.78 2.48 -7.68
C ILE A 416 -0.81 3.24 -6.36
N LEU A 417 0.29 3.24 -5.64
CA LEU A 417 0.45 3.81 -4.31
C LEU A 417 1.39 5.00 -4.38
N ALA A 418 0.94 6.21 -4.04
CA ALA A 418 1.76 7.40 -4.20
C ALA A 418 1.73 8.33 -2.98
N PHE A 419 2.90 8.83 -2.59
CA PHE A 419 3.04 10.05 -1.79
C PHE A 419 3.26 11.23 -2.72
N ILE A 420 2.49 12.29 -2.53
CA ILE A 420 2.50 13.49 -3.36
C ILE A 420 2.73 14.71 -2.47
N PHE A 421 3.76 15.48 -2.78
CA PHE A 421 4.16 16.68 -2.04
C PHE A 421 3.92 17.92 -2.89
N ASN A 422 3.45 19.01 -2.29
CA ASN A 422 3.26 20.24 -3.02
C ASN A 422 3.98 21.45 -2.36
N GLN A 423 3.93 22.58 -3.04
CA GLN A 423 4.60 23.81 -2.62
C GLN A 423 3.88 24.55 -1.50
N ALA A 424 2.64 24.17 -1.19
CA ALA A 424 1.86 24.72 -0.08
C ALA A 424 2.14 24.01 1.26
N GLY A 425 3.12 23.09 1.29
CA GLY A 425 3.44 22.31 2.49
C GLY A 425 2.46 21.19 2.77
N GLU A 426 1.71 20.73 1.77
CA GLU A 426 0.74 19.65 1.88
C GLU A 426 1.35 18.33 1.41
N ILE A 427 0.88 17.22 2.00
CA ILE A 427 1.20 15.85 1.60
C ILE A 427 -0.11 15.15 1.29
N ASP A 428 -0.17 14.51 0.12
CA ASP A 428 -1.25 13.61 -0.22
C ASP A 428 -0.74 12.17 -0.23
N TYR A 429 -1.58 11.25 0.25
CA TYR A 429 -1.41 9.84 -0.03
C TYR A 429 -2.53 9.39 -0.97
N GLU A 430 -2.16 8.92 -2.15
CA GLU A 430 -3.08 8.51 -3.21
C GLU A 430 -2.99 7.01 -3.45
N VAL A 431 -4.15 6.37 -3.55
CA VAL A 431 -4.29 5.00 -4.04
C VAL A 431 -5.13 5.03 -5.30
N ARG A 432 -4.63 4.43 -6.36
CA ARG A 432 -5.39 4.12 -7.56
C ARG A 432 -5.55 2.61 -7.66
N ALA A 433 -6.79 2.15 -7.71
CA ALA A 433 -7.13 0.74 -7.83
C ALA A 433 -7.63 0.44 -9.25
N THR A 434 -7.05 -0.58 -9.88
CA THR A 434 -7.42 -1.08 -11.20
C THR A 434 -7.13 -2.59 -11.29
N GLY A 435 -7.11 -3.16 -12.48
CA GLY A 435 -6.86 -4.58 -12.70
C GLY A 435 -8.12 -5.35 -13.07
N ILE A 436 -8.11 -6.65 -12.89
CA ILE A 436 -9.19 -7.56 -13.28
C ILE A 436 -9.97 -7.97 -12.03
N LEU A 437 -11.30 -8.02 -12.12
CA LEU A 437 -12.16 -8.51 -11.05
C LEU A 437 -11.86 -9.99 -10.76
N SER A 438 -11.81 -10.35 -9.48
CA SER A 438 -11.78 -11.76 -9.10
C SER A 438 -13.17 -12.36 -9.31
N THR A 439 -13.29 -13.30 -10.25
CA THR A 439 -14.54 -13.84 -10.74
C THR A 439 -14.80 -15.25 -10.22
N GLN A 440 -16.05 -15.68 -10.37
CA GLN A 440 -16.49 -17.04 -10.05
C GLN A 440 -17.59 -17.51 -11.00
N PRO A 441 -17.80 -18.83 -11.17
CA PRO A 441 -18.79 -19.34 -12.09
C PRO A 441 -20.22 -19.09 -11.58
N ILE A 442 -21.14 -18.82 -12.52
CA ILE A 442 -22.56 -18.70 -12.25
C ILE A 442 -23.35 -19.28 -13.43
N ASP A 443 -24.48 -19.93 -13.17
CA ASP A 443 -25.35 -20.43 -14.22
C ASP A 443 -26.05 -19.28 -14.96
N GLU A 444 -26.35 -19.51 -16.23
CA GLU A 444 -27.04 -18.54 -17.05
C GLU A 444 -28.41 -18.19 -16.49
N GLY A 445 -28.74 -16.89 -16.44
CA GLY A 445 -30.01 -16.37 -15.93
C GLY A 445 -30.15 -16.40 -14.41
N VAL A 446 -29.10 -16.80 -13.65
CA VAL A 446 -29.10 -16.71 -12.19
C VAL A 446 -28.67 -15.32 -11.77
N GLU A 447 -29.45 -14.72 -10.85
CA GLU A 447 -29.14 -13.46 -10.18
C GLU A 447 -28.88 -13.71 -8.68
N VAL A 448 -27.95 -12.94 -8.10
CA VAL A 448 -27.64 -13.00 -6.67
C VAL A 448 -27.55 -11.58 -6.09
N PRO A 449 -27.90 -11.37 -4.81
CA PRO A 449 -27.87 -10.03 -4.21
C PRO A 449 -26.47 -9.54 -3.82
N PHE A 450 -25.44 -10.37 -3.93
CA PHE A 450 -24.07 -10.12 -3.46
C PHE A 450 -23.06 -10.01 -4.61
N GLY A 451 -23.50 -9.87 -5.85
CA GLY A 451 -22.60 -9.73 -7.01
C GLY A 451 -23.33 -9.33 -8.29
N THR A 452 -22.54 -9.03 -9.31
CA THR A 452 -22.99 -8.66 -10.65
C THR A 452 -22.48 -9.67 -11.67
N VAL A 453 -23.34 -10.15 -12.55
CA VAL A 453 -22.94 -10.94 -13.73
C VAL A 453 -22.31 -9.98 -14.74
N VAL A 454 -20.99 -10.06 -14.90
CA VAL A 454 -20.21 -9.13 -15.75
C VAL A 454 -19.94 -9.68 -17.14
N HIS A 455 -20.11 -11.02 -17.32
CA HIS A 455 -20.00 -11.73 -18.60
C HIS A 455 -20.84 -13.01 -18.54
N PRO A 456 -21.27 -13.61 -19.65
CA PRO A 456 -22.03 -14.86 -19.62
C PRO A 456 -21.34 -15.95 -18.78
N GLY A 457 -22.01 -16.39 -17.69
CA GLY A 457 -21.48 -17.37 -16.77
C GLY A 457 -20.38 -16.88 -15.82
N VAL A 458 -20.19 -15.57 -15.70
CA VAL A 458 -19.13 -14.95 -14.88
C VAL A 458 -19.74 -13.98 -13.86
N LEU A 459 -19.63 -14.30 -12.60
CA LEU A 459 -20.05 -13.48 -11.47
C LEU A 459 -18.85 -12.75 -10.87
N ALA A 460 -18.95 -11.42 -10.76
CA ALA A 460 -18.06 -10.60 -9.94
C ALA A 460 -18.78 -10.24 -8.64
N VAL A 461 -18.22 -10.62 -7.52
CA VAL A 461 -18.82 -10.45 -6.19
C VAL A 461 -18.56 -9.04 -5.67
N HIS A 462 -19.55 -8.47 -4.95
CA HIS A 462 -19.36 -7.22 -4.21
C HIS A 462 -18.21 -7.39 -3.20
N HIS A 463 -17.38 -6.37 -3.05
CA HIS A 463 -16.26 -6.41 -2.11
C HIS A 463 -15.85 -4.99 -1.72
N GLN A 464 -15.15 -4.88 -0.61
CA GLN A 464 -14.60 -3.61 -0.16
C GLN A 464 -13.08 -3.66 -0.33
N HIS A 465 -12.47 -2.52 -0.70
CA HIS A 465 -11.03 -2.33 -0.57
C HIS A 465 -10.81 -1.36 0.58
N ILE A 466 -10.15 -1.78 1.64
CA ILE A 466 -9.92 -1.00 2.84
C ILE A 466 -8.42 -0.88 3.08
N PHE A 467 -7.90 0.34 3.00
CA PHE A 467 -6.49 0.67 3.16
C PHE A 467 -6.28 1.35 4.51
N SER A 468 -5.17 1.06 5.18
CA SER A 468 -4.78 1.67 6.44
C SER A 468 -3.41 2.34 6.31
N LEU A 469 -3.37 3.67 6.30
CA LEU A 469 -2.13 4.44 6.32
C LEU A 469 -1.67 4.65 7.77
N ARG A 470 -0.46 4.19 8.10
CA ARG A 470 0.20 4.48 9.38
C ARG A 470 0.92 5.81 9.31
N VAL A 471 0.64 6.67 10.26
CA VAL A 471 1.25 8.00 10.39
C VAL A 471 1.79 8.16 11.80
N ASP A 472 3.08 8.39 11.92
CA ASP A 472 3.80 8.61 13.17
C ASP A 472 4.21 10.09 13.24
N PRO A 473 3.47 10.94 13.95
CA PRO A 473 3.75 12.37 13.99
C PRO A 473 5.05 12.70 14.72
N HIS A 474 5.72 13.73 14.24
CA HIS A 474 6.80 14.41 14.95
C HIS A 474 6.73 15.92 14.65
N LEU A 475 5.54 16.49 14.79
CA LEU A 475 5.25 17.87 14.44
C LEU A 475 5.95 18.81 15.43
N GLU A 476 7.09 19.40 15.02
CA GLU A 476 7.94 20.25 15.88
C GLU A 476 8.34 19.57 17.21
N GLY A 477 8.49 18.22 17.19
CA GLY A 477 8.86 17.44 18.35
C GLY A 477 7.87 16.30 18.66
N PRO A 478 8.19 15.41 19.63
CA PRO A 478 7.45 14.16 19.86
C PRO A 478 6.15 14.34 20.63
N ASN A 479 5.94 15.46 21.35
CA ASN A 479 4.77 15.67 22.21
C ASN A 479 3.62 16.29 21.43
N ASN A 480 2.89 15.47 20.72
CA ASN A 480 1.76 15.88 19.92
C ASN A 480 0.44 15.43 20.53
N ARG A 481 -0.69 15.88 19.99
CA ARG A 481 -2.04 15.43 20.33
C ARG A 481 -2.89 15.31 19.07
N LEU A 482 -3.85 14.40 19.10
CA LEU A 482 -4.93 14.35 18.12
C LEU A 482 -6.09 15.22 18.65
N VAL A 483 -6.64 16.07 17.78
CA VAL A 483 -7.86 16.81 18.04
C VAL A 483 -8.81 16.66 16.85
N TYR A 484 -10.08 16.93 17.04
CA TYR A 484 -11.03 17.08 15.93
C TYR A 484 -11.89 18.33 16.12
N ASP A 485 -12.22 18.95 14.99
CA ASP A 485 -13.12 20.09 14.91
C ASP A 485 -14.51 19.61 14.47
N GLU A 486 -15.56 20.21 15.08
CA GLU A 486 -16.95 20.05 14.64
C GLU A 486 -17.57 21.43 14.42
N ALA A 487 -18.35 21.59 13.36
CA ALA A 487 -19.07 22.82 13.04
C ALA A 487 -20.52 22.73 13.57
N HIS A 488 -20.93 23.74 14.31
CA HIS A 488 -22.26 23.82 14.94
C HIS A 488 -22.97 25.11 14.59
N ALA A 489 -24.26 25.02 14.25
CA ALA A 489 -25.09 26.19 14.09
C ALA A 489 -25.22 26.95 15.41
N MET A 490 -25.02 28.27 15.38
CA MET A 490 -25.19 29.11 16.55
C MET A 490 -26.69 29.32 16.84
N PRO A 491 -27.19 29.06 18.04
CA PRO A 491 -28.59 29.32 18.40
C PRO A 491 -28.98 30.78 18.14
N ARG A 492 -30.25 31.03 17.78
CA ARG A 492 -30.78 32.39 17.75
C ARG A 492 -30.74 33.00 19.15
N SER A 493 -30.23 34.22 19.24
CA SER A 493 -30.08 35.01 20.47
C SER A 493 -29.88 36.47 20.09
N ASP A 494 -29.75 37.32 21.07
CA ASP A 494 -29.38 38.74 20.84
C ASP A 494 -28.03 38.88 20.14
N PHE A 495 -27.14 37.91 20.28
CA PHE A 495 -25.86 37.86 19.59
C PHE A 495 -26.00 37.33 18.15
N ASN A 496 -26.99 36.47 17.86
CA ASN A 496 -27.25 35.89 16.55
C ASN A 496 -28.73 36.07 16.14
N PRO A 497 -29.25 37.30 16.03
CA PRO A 497 -30.65 37.56 15.81
C PRO A 497 -31.15 37.08 14.43
N HIS A 498 -30.26 37.02 13.43
CA HIS A 498 -30.60 36.57 12.08
C HIS A 498 -30.46 35.05 11.90
N GLY A 499 -29.85 34.34 12.86
CA GLY A 499 -29.71 32.87 12.82
C GLY A 499 -28.79 32.34 11.74
N ILE A 500 -27.80 33.14 11.30
CA ILE A 500 -26.83 32.76 10.25
C ILE A 500 -25.46 32.36 10.81
N GLY A 501 -25.23 32.63 12.09
CA GLY A 501 -23.95 32.32 12.74
C GLY A 501 -23.74 30.82 12.90
N TYR A 502 -22.49 30.39 12.81
CA TYR A 502 -22.02 29.08 13.25
C TYR A 502 -20.65 29.21 13.90
N TYR A 503 -20.26 28.21 14.67
CA TYR A 503 -18.96 28.14 15.32
C TYR A 503 -18.34 26.77 15.13
N VAL A 504 -17.04 26.69 15.40
CA VAL A 504 -16.28 25.43 15.35
C VAL A 504 -15.80 25.12 16.76
N GLU A 505 -16.10 23.92 17.23
CA GLU A 505 -15.66 23.38 18.50
C GLU A 505 -14.51 22.40 18.29
N GLU A 506 -13.42 22.56 19.03
CA GLU A 506 -12.27 21.66 19.02
C GLU A 506 -12.32 20.71 20.22
N THR A 507 -12.24 19.42 19.97
CA THR A 507 -12.18 18.38 21.01
C THR A 507 -10.84 17.67 20.98
N VAL A 508 -10.19 17.57 22.15
CA VAL A 508 -8.94 16.83 22.33
C VAL A 508 -9.24 15.35 22.54
N VAL A 509 -8.58 14.49 21.78
CA VAL A 509 -8.60 13.04 21.97
C VAL A 509 -7.64 12.67 23.10
N GLU A 510 -8.16 12.15 24.19
CA GLU A 510 -7.36 11.88 25.39
C GLU A 510 -6.84 10.45 25.48
N LYS A 511 -7.59 9.48 24.91
CA LYS A 511 -7.29 8.05 25.03
C LYS A 511 -7.18 7.36 23.68
N SER A 512 -6.36 6.32 23.64
CA SER A 512 -6.31 5.41 22.49
C SER A 512 -7.70 4.84 22.19
N GLY A 513 -8.03 4.68 20.90
CA GLY A 513 -9.35 4.25 20.46
C GLY A 513 -9.53 4.39 18.96
N GLY A 514 -10.68 3.89 18.49
CA GLY A 514 -11.19 4.15 17.15
C GLY A 514 -12.13 5.36 17.17
N TYR A 515 -12.02 6.21 16.16
CA TYR A 515 -12.80 7.43 15.98
C TYR A 515 -13.29 7.53 14.54
N ASP A 516 -14.45 8.16 14.35
CA ASP A 516 -15.12 8.21 13.06
C ASP A 516 -15.29 9.64 12.55
N LEU A 517 -15.32 9.78 11.24
CA LEU A 517 -15.77 10.99 10.56
C LEU A 517 -17.25 11.21 10.84
N ASP A 518 -17.68 12.46 10.82
CA ASP A 518 -19.09 12.86 10.89
C ASP A 518 -19.34 13.99 9.90
N ILE A 519 -19.83 13.64 8.73
CA ILE A 519 -20.07 14.61 7.64
C ILE A 519 -21.13 15.64 8.04
N SER A 520 -22.08 15.26 8.90
CA SER A 520 -23.15 16.17 9.36
C SER A 520 -22.63 17.34 10.19
N LYS A 521 -21.48 17.15 10.82
CA LYS A 521 -20.77 18.15 11.63
C LYS A 521 -19.47 18.64 11.00
N ASN A 522 -19.15 18.16 9.79
CA ASN A 522 -17.85 18.40 9.16
C ASN A 522 -16.68 18.08 10.10
N ARG A 523 -16.74 16.92 10.79
CA ARG A 523 -15.67 16.51 11.71
C ARG A 523 -14.37 16.30 10.96
N LEU A 524 -13.34 17.06 11.35
CA LEU A 524 -12.00 17.02 10.76
C LEU A 524 -10.96 16.78 11.85
N PHE A 525 -10.15 15.75 11.68
CA PHE A 525 -9.04 15.44 12.58
C PHE A 525 -7.83 16.33 12.29
N LYS A 526 -7.08 16.67 13.35
CA LYS A 526 -5.81 17.42 13.26
C LYS A 526 -4.78 16.82 14.20
N ILE A 527 -3.57 16.69 13.72
CA ILE A 527 -2.37 16.49 14.54
C ILE A 527 -1.90 17.85 14.99
N GLN A 528 -1.72 18.07 16.28
CA GLN A 528 -1.43 19.39 16.85
C GLN A 528 -0.24 19.29 17.81
N ASN A 529 0.66 20.29 17.76
CA ASN A 529 1.65 20.49 18.82
C ASN A 529 1.21 21.61 19.75
N PRO A 530 0.81 21.32 21.00
CA PRO A 530 0.32 22.33 21.93
C PRO A 530 1.38 23.34 22.40
N ASN A 531 2.66 22.98 22.30
CA ASN A 531 3.79 23.76 22.82
C ASN A 531 4.33 24.79 21.80
N VAL A 532 4.06 24.58 20.52
CA VAL A 532 4.48 25.48 19.45
C VAL A 532 3.26 26.22 18.90
N ARG A 533 3.33 27.54 18.92
CA ARG A 533 2.19 28.40 18.59
C ARG A 533 2.49 29.34 17.45
N ASN A 534 1.52 29.53 16.59
CA ASN A 534 1.59 30.54 15.52
C ASN A 534 1.69 31.95 16.14
N PRO A 535 2.67 32.75 15.76
CA PRO A 535 2.90 34.07 16.36
C PRO A 535 1.78 35.09 16.05
N ILE A 536 0.99 34.88 15.00
CA ILE A 536 -0.07 35.82 14.58
C ILE A 536 -1.31 35.68 15.43
N ASN A 537 -1.76 34.45 15.69
CA ASN A 537 -3.05 34.17 16.36
C ASN A 537 -2.91 33.42 17.69
N GLY A 538 -1.69 33.03 18.08
CA GLY A 538 -1.42 32.29 19.32
C GLY A 538 -1.96 30.87 19.35
N LYS A 539 -2.53 30.36 18.26
CA LYS A 539 -3.06 28.98 18.19
C LYS A 539 -1.92 27.98 17.98
N PRO A 540 -2.07 26.75 18.50
CA PRO A 540 -1.11 25.68 18.24
C PRO A 540 -0.92 25.41 16.75
N VAL A 541 0.30 25.05 16.36
CA VAL A 541 0.58 24.57 15.01
C VAL A 541 -0.01 23.18 14.81
N ALA A 542 -0.54 22.91 13.63
CA ALA A 542 -1.21 21.66 13.34
C ALA A 542 -1.12 21.25 11.87
N TYR A 543 -1.42 20.00 11.59
CA TYR A 543 -1.75 19.46 10.28
C TYR A 543 -3.12 18.80 10.34
N LYS A 544 -4.06 19.26 9.50
CA LYS A 544 -5.38 18.64 9.38
C LYS A 544 -5.32 17.43 8.46
N ILE A 545 -6.12 16.44 8.77
CA ILE A 545 -6.31 15.21 8.02
C ILE A 545 -7.65 15.30 7.32
N GLN A 546 -7.64 15.28 5.99
CA GLN A 546 -8.85 15.26 5.17
C GLN A 546 -8.89 13.91 4.46
N ALA A 547 -9.56 12.94 5.09
CA ALA A 547 -9.78 11.63 4.53
C ALA A 547 -10.98 11.63 3.57
N PRO A 548 -10.98 10.77 2.52
CA PRO A 548 -12.17 10.53 1.72
C PRO A 548 -13.24 9.83 2.56
N ASP A 549 -14.48 9.83 2.06
CA ASP A 549 -15.54 9.03 2.66
C ASP A 549 -15.13 7.55 2.70
N PHE A 550 -15.46 6.90 3.81
CA PHE A 550 -15.10 5.51 4.05
C PHE A 550 -16.28 4.77 4.66
N GLN A 551 -16.69 3.69 4.00
CA GLN A 551 -17.66 2.76 4.58
C GLN A 551 -16.91 1.69 5.36
N LYS A 552 -17.17 1.61 6.66
CA LYS A 552 -16.62 0.57 7.54
C LYS A 552 -16.94 -0.82 7.00
N ILE A 553 -16.15 -1.81 7.44
CA ILE A 553 -16.36 -3.21 7.06
C ILE A 553 -17.81 -3.66 7.28
N LEU A 554 -18.38 -4.29 6.26
CA LEU A 554 -19.77 -4.76 6.28
C LEU A 554 -19.92 -6.17 6.86
N SER A 555 -18.83 -6.86 7.12
CA SER A 555 -18.87 -8.19 7.75
C SER A 555 -19.36 -8.12 9.19
N ASP A 556 -20.11 -9.13 9.64
CA ASP A 556 -20.57 -9.27 11.02
C ASP A 556 -19.37 -9.33 11.99
N LYS A 557 -19.59 -8.79 13.23
CA LYS A 557 -18.54 -8.71 14.25
C LYS A 557 -17.97 -10.05 14.71
N ASP A 558 -18.75 -11.12 14.58
CA ASP A 558 -18.32 -12.48 14.91
C ASP A 558 -17.63 -13.20 13.74
N SER A 559 -17.68 -12.62 12.52
CA SER A 559 -17.02 -13.18 11.35
C SER A 559 -15.50 -13.16 11.48
N PHE A 560 -14.82 -14.07 10.80
CA PHE A 560 -13.35 -14.07 10.78
C PHE A 560 -12.80 -12.82 10.08
N ASN A 561 -13.47 -12.30 9.05
CA ASN A 561 -13.09 -11.09 8.34
C ASN A 561 -13.03 -9.87 9.27
N TYR A 562 -14.07 -9.66 10.09
CA TYR A 562 -14.10 -8.57 11.04
C TYR A 562 -13.03 -8.72 12.14
N LYS A 563 -12.85 -9.94 12.66
CA LYS A 563 -11.85 -10.21 13.71
C LYS A 563 -10.44 -9.98 13.22
N ARG A 564 -10.13 -10.47 12.04
CA ARG A 564 -8.81 -10.37 11.40
C ARG A 564 -8.48 -8.93 10.99
N ALA A 565 -9.43 -8.21 10.40
CA ALA A 565 -9.25 -6.85 9.88
C ALA A 565 -9.50 -5.80 10.95
N GLU A 566 -8.66 -5.76 11.98
CA GLU A 566 -8.84 -4.95 13.18
C GLU A 566 -8.95 -3.44 12.95
N PHE A 567 -8.45 -2.93 11.81
CA PHE A 567 -8.51 -1.52 11.46
C PHE A 567 -9.78 -1.11 10.70
N SER A 568 -10.57 -2.07 10.21
CA SER A 568 -11.60 -1.82 9.19
C SER A 568 -12.92 -1.28 9.74
N ASP A 569 -13.08 -1.12 11.05
CA ASP A 569 -14.33 -0.73 11.72
C ASP A 569 -14.37 0.72 12.24
N HIS A 570 -13.30 1.50 12.06
CA HIS A 570 -13.23 2.92 12.34
C HIS A 570 -12.46 3.69 11.27
N ASN A 571 -12.77 4.99 11.09
CA ASN A 571 -12.07 5.84 10.12
C ASN A 571 -10.64 6.17 10.55
N VAL A 572 -10.42 6.36 11.86
CA VAL A 572 -9.11 6.70 12.44
C VAL A 572 -8.93 5.92 13.73
N TYR A 573 -7.84 5.19 13.83
CA TYR A 573 -7.34 4.69 15.09
C TYR A 573 -6.19 5.55 15.59
N VAL A 574 -6.18 5.82 16.88
CA VAL A 574 -5.05 6.43 17.57
C VAL A 574 -4.59 5.53 18.70
N VAL A 575 -3.29 5.28 18.75
CA VAL A 575 -2.65 4.45 19.78
C VAL A 575 -1.39 5.13 20.30
N LYS A 576 -1.01 4.85 21.54
CA LYS A 576 0.28 5.30 22.06
C LYS A 576 1.41 4.62 21.27
N HIS A 577 2.45 5.39 20.92
CA HIS A 577 3.58 4.81 20.21
C HIS A 577 4.23 3.66 20.99
N ARG A 578 4.49 2.56 20.29
CA ARG A 578 5.34 1.45 20.75
C ARG A 578 6.16 0.93 19.59
N ASP A 579 7.45 0.74 19.82
CA ASP A 579 8.33 0.13 18.83
C ASP A 579 7.79 -1.26 18.44
N GLY A 580 7.80 -1.57 17.15
CA GLY A 580 7.30 -2.83 16.61
C GLY A 580 5.79 -2.91 16.34
N GLU A 581 4.96 -1.99 16.83
CA GLU A 581 3.53 -1.90 16.48
C GLU A 581 3.37 -1.14 15.13
N LEU A 582 3.72 -1.82 14.05
CA LEU A 582 3.80 -1.22 12.72
C LEU A 582 2.57 -1.52 11.85
N TYR A 583 1.95 -2.69 12.01
CA TYR A 583 0.97 -3.21 11.07
C TYR A 583 -0.42 -3.27 11.68
N ALA A 584 -1.39 -2.61 11.05
CA ALA A 584 -2.74 -2.42 11.59
C ALA A 584 -3.49 -3.74 11.88
N GLY A 585 -3.28 -4.78 11.07
CA GLY A 585 -3.82 -6.12 11.30
C GLY A 585 -2.96 -7.02 12.19
N GLY A 586 -1.84 -6.50 12.70
CA GLY A 586 -0.84 -7.29 13.42
C GLY A 586 0.27 -7.83 12.52
N LEU A 587 1.30 -8.39 13.14
CA LEU A 587 2.49 -8.88 12.42
C LEU A 587 2.17 -10.08 11.51
N TYR A 588 1.36 -11.01 11.99
CA TYR A 588 0.99 -12.25 11.29
C TYR A 588 -0.51 -12.29 11.04
N THR A 589 -0.92 -12.05 9.79
CA THR A 589 -2.34 -11.93 9.41
C THR A 589 -2.90 -13.19 8.75
N ASN A 590 -2.02 -14.05 8.20
CA ASN A 590 -2.42 -15.25 7.49
C ASN A 590 -3.18 -16.21 8.42
N GLN A 591 -4.41 -16.55 8.07
CA GLN A 591 -5.34 -17.35 8.88
C GLN A 591 -5.54 -16.82 10.32
N SER A 592 -5.24 -15.53 10.57
CA SER A 592 -5.36 -14.92 11.89
C SER A 592 -6.81 -14.78 12.33
N ARG A 593 -7.03 -14.88 13.64
CA ARG A 593 -8.31 -14.60 14.31
C ARG A 593 -8.36 -13.21 14.94
N GLY A 594 -7.37 -12.35 14.64
CA GLY A 594 -7.23 -11.02 15.25
C GLY A 594 -6.72 -11.06 16.68
N GLY A 595 -6.80 -9.92 17.37
CA GLY A 595 -6.38 -9.75 18.77
C GLY A 595 -4.93 -9.30 18.93
N THR A 596 -4.22 -9.01 17.84
CA THR A 596 -2.81 -8.58 17.85
C THR A 596 -2.56 -7.27 17.08
N GLY A 597 -3.59 -6.69 16.49
CA GLY A 597 -3.53 -5.47 15.69
C GLY A 597 -4.05 -4.23 16.43
N VAL A 598 -4.39 -3.21 15.65
CA VAL A 598 -4.66 -1.87 16.14
C VAL A 598 -5.87 -1.77 17.06
N ARG A 599 -6.91 -2.60 16.88
CA ARG A 599 -8.07 -2.64 17.78
C ARG A 599 -7.63 -3.08 19.18
N ALA A 600 -6.85 -4.17 19.27
CA ALA A 600 -6.32 -4.66 20.54
C ALA A 600 -5.39 -3.61 21.20
N TRP A 601 -4.60 -2.88 20.41
CA TRP A 601 -3.75 -1.81 20.95
C TRP A 601 -4.58 -0.62 21.45
N ALA A 602 -5.62 -0.24 20.72
CA ALA A 602 -6.54 0.84 21.09
C ALA A 602 -7.33 0.52 22.36
N ASP A 603 -7.68 -0.75 22.58
CA ASP A 603 -8.42 -1.21 23.75
C ASP A 603 -7.64 -1.13 25.06
N ARG A 604 -6.33 -0.89 25.01
CA ARG A 604 -5.53 -0.56 26.19
C ARG A 604 -5.95 0.76 26.85
N LYS A 605 -6.69 1.64 26.12
CA LYS A 605 -7.21 2.93 26.60
C LYS A 605 -6.13 3.81 27.21
N GLU A 606 -4.92 3.77 26.66
CA GLU A 606 -3.78 4.55 27.11
C GLU A 606 -3.96 6.04 26.80
N SER A 607 -3.31 6.91 27.57
CA SER A 607 -3.29 8.35 27.26
C SER A 607 -2.49 8.60 25.98
N VAL A 608 -3.11 9.33 25.05
CA VAL A 608 -2.51 9.80 23.79
C VAL A 608 -2.45 11.32 23.70
N LYS A 609 -2.74 12.00 24.80
CA LYS A 609 -2.74 13.45 24.90
C LYS A 609 -1.34 13.96 25.25
N ASP A 610 -0.80 14.87 24.43
CA ASP A 610 0.49 15.51 24.65
C ASP A 610 1.64 14.51 24.82
N THR A 611 1.65 13.48 24.00
CA THR A 611 2.60 12.36 24.07
C THR A 611 2.95 11.87 22.66
N ASP A 612 3.86 10.94 22.59
CA ASP A 612 4.16 10.21 21.35
C ASP A 612 3.05 9.19 21.06
N PHE A 613 2.41 9.31 19.90
CA PHE A 613 1.31 8.47 19.46
C PHE A 613 1.40 8.16 17.96
N VAL A 614 0.65 7.17 17.52
CA VAL A 614 0.56 6.77 16.13
C VAL A 614 -0.91 6.79 15.68
N LEU A 615 -1.12 7.20 14.44
CA LEU A 615 -2.41 7.14 13.77
C LEU A 615 -2.40 6.01 12.73
N PHE A 616 -3.53 5.34 12.62
CA PHE A 616 -3.87 4.50 11.48
C PHE A 616 -5.15 5.08 10.87
N ILE A 617 -5.03 5.57 9.64
CA ILE A 617 -6.09 6.31 8.94
C ILE A 617 -6.59 5.45 7.81
N GLN A 618 -7.89 5.15 7.80
CA GLN A 618 -8.51 4.30 6.81
C GLN A 618 -9.10 5.12 5.67
N MET A 619 -8.99 4.56 4.48
CA MET A 619 -9.70 4.96 3.28
C MET A 619 -10.11 3.72 2.51
N GLY A 620 -11.15 3.78 1.71
CA GLY A 620 -11.60 2.58 1.03
C GLY A 620 -12.64 2.84 -0.05
N ILE A 621 -12.88 1.79 -0.81
CA ILE A 621 -13.89 1.71 -1.86
C ILE A 621 -14.86 0.59 -1.47
N ASN A 622 -16.16 0.86 -1.55
CA ASN A 622 -17.16 -0.19 -1.58
C ASN A 622 -17.43 -0.52 -3.05
N HIS A 623 -16.77 -1.57 -3.54
CA HIS A 623 -16.83 -1.93 -4.94
C HIS A 623 -18.06 -2.81 -5.23
N VAL A 624 -19.04 -2.22 -5.89
CA VAL A 624 -20.17 -2.91 -6.50
C VAL A 624 -19.87 -3.05 -7.99
N PRO A 625 -19.43 -4.21 -8.48
CA PRO A 625 -18.96 -4.38 -9.85
C PRO A 625 -19.99 -4.00 -10.91
N ARG A 626 -19.52 -3.37 -11.97
CA ARG A 626 -20.28 -3.00 -13.16
C ARG A 626 -19.75 -3.79 -14.37
N ILE A 627 -20.52 -3.83 -15.45
CA ILE A 627 -20.05 -4.42 -16.72
C ILE A 627 -18.79 -3.69 -17.23
N GLU A 628 -18.72 -2.36 -17.03
CA GLU A 628 -17.59 -1.51 -17.41
C GLU A 628 -16.29 -1.82 -16.63
N ASP A 629 -16.37 -2.54 -15.53
CA ASP A 629 -15.21 -2.96 -14.74
C ASP A 629 -14.57 -4.25 -15.28
N PHE A 630 -15.12 -4.84 -16.35
CA PHE A 630 -14.64 -6.08 -16.92
C PHE A 630 -14.41 -5.94 -18.44
N PRO A 631 -13.30 -6.46 -19.03
CA PRO A 631 -12.28 -7.34 -18.41
C PRO A 631 -11.30 -6.64 -17.46
N VAL A 632 -11.02 -5.36 -17.63
CA VAL A 632 -10.12 -4.56 -16.76
C VAL A 632 -10.84 -3.30 -16.32
N MET A 633 -10.87 -3.05 -15.03
CA MET A 633 -11.58 -1.91 -14.47
C MET A 633 -10.85 -0.58 -14.72
N PRO A 634 -11.58 0.50 -15.05
CA PRO A 634 -11.02 1.85 -14.99
C PRO A 634 -10.51 2.17 -13.59
N CYS A 635 -9.44 2.99 -13.50
CA CYS A 635 -8.87 3.36 -12.21
C CYS A 635 -9.87 4.10 -11.31
N GLU A 636 -10.07 3.59 -10.10
CA GLU A 636 -10.72 4.30 -8.99
C GLU A 636 -9.64 4.98 -8.15
N ILE A 637 -9.86 6.26 -7.80
CA ILE A 637 -8.85 7.10 -7.15
C ILE A 637 -9.32 7.53 -5.77
N LEU A 638 -8.53 7.19 -4.75
CA LEU A 638 -8.68 7.66 -3.38
C LEU A 638 -7.52 8.57 -3.01
N LYS A 639 -7.81 9.68 -2.33
CA LYS A 639 -6.77 10.62 -1.89
C LYS A 639 -7.02 11.10 -0.46
N LEU A 640 -6.01 10.93 0.37
CA LEU A 640 -5.96 11.39 1.75
C LEU A 640 -5.01 12.59 1.82
N HIS A 641 -5.46 13.72 2.38
CA HIS A 641 -4.67 14.95 2.43
C HIS A 641 -4.22 15.29 3.86
N PHE A 642 -2.97 15.72 3.97
CA PHE A 642 -2.40 16.35 5.17
C PHE A 642 -2.08 17.81 4.86
N LYS A 643 -2.77 18.74 5.51
CA LYS A 643 -2.67 20.17 5.19
C LYS A 643 -2.30 21.00 6.43
N PRO A 644 -1.37 21.95 6.32
CA PRO A 644 -0.96 22.80 7.44
C PRO A 644 -2.12 23.67 7.97
N VAL A 645 -2.18 23.82 9.29
CA VAL A 645 -3.13 24.71 9.99
C VAL A 645 -2.37 25.51 11.04
N ASN A 646 -2.36 26.82 10.93
CA ASN A 646 -1.57 27.71 11.80
C ASN A 646 -0.07 27.35 11.83
N PHE A 647 0.42 26.58 10.88
CA PHE A 647 1.81 26.10 10.84
C PHE A 647 2.73 27.18 10.26
N PHE A 648 2.25 27.93 9.27
CA PHE A 648 2.97 29.04 8.63
C PHE A 648 2.35 30.39 9.02
N ASP A 649 3.13 31.49 8.85
CA ASP A 649 2.69 32.84 9.06
C ASP A 649 1.93 33.46 7.86
N LYS A 650 2.02 32.81 6.69
CA LYS A 650 1.35 33.15 5.44
C LYS A 650 1.29 31.92 4.54
N ASN A 651 0.66 32.05 3.36
CA ASN A 651 0.69 30.98 2.35
C ASN A 651 2.15 30.70 1.95
N PRO A 652 2.69 29.49 2.23
CA PRO A 652 4.08 29.16 1.96
C PRO A 652 4.43 29.12 0.47
N ALA A 653 3.42 29.00 -0.41
CA ALA A 653 3.60 29.00 -1.86
C ALA A 653 3.65 30.42 -2.50
N LEU A 654 3.65 31.49 -1.69
CA LEU A 654 3.80 32.88 -2.22
C LEU A 654 5.19 33.16 -2.78
N ASP A 655 6.19 32.39 -2.45
CA ASP A 655 7.54 32.48 -2.99
C ASP A 655 7.76 31.65 -4.26
N VAL A 656 6.74 30.94 -4.72
CA VAL A 656 6.77 30.25 -6.01
C VAL A 656 6.80 31.28 -7.13
N PRO A 657 7.76 31.21 -8.05
CA PRO A 657 7.83 32.16 -9.16
C PRO A 657 6.56 32.17 -9.99
N PRO A 658 6.10 33.33 -10.50
CA PRO A 658 4.93 33.40 -11.36
C PRO A 658 5.14 32.54 -12.62
N SER A 659 4.06 31.92 -13.07
CA SER A 659 4.07 31.13 -14.27
C SER A 659 4.10 32.04 -15.51
N GLU A 660 5.06 31.83 -16.40
CA GLU A 660 5.28 32.65 -17.59
C GLU A 660 5.25 31.79 -18.88
N GLN A 661 4.68 32.35 -19.93
CA GLN A 661 4.50 31.69 -21.23
C GLN A 661 5.82 31.22 -21.84
N HIS A 662 6.90 32.02 -21.69
CA HIS A 662 8.20 31.68 -22.27
C HIS A 662 8.85 30.44 -21.63
N PHE A 663 8.50 30.11 -20.36
CA PHE A 663 8.88 28.85 -19.70
C PHE A 663 7.97 27.70 -20.11
N ASN A 664 6.65 27.92 -20.08
CA ASN A 664 5.67 26.85 -20.21
C ASN A 664 5.42 26.42 -21.67
N LYS A 665 5.79 27.26 -22.64
CA LYS A 665 5.67 26.98 -24.09
C LYS A 665 4.26 26.54 -24.52
N SER A 666 3.23 27.02 -23.83
CA SER A 666 1.84 26.76 -24.24
C SER A 666 1.56 27.41 -25.59
N SER A 667 0.77 26.76 -26.42
CA SER A 667 0.42 27.25 -27.75
C SER A 667 -1.10 27.42 -27.92
N LEU A 668 -1.48 28.45 -28.68
CA LEU A 668 -2.85 28.58 -29.14
C LEU A 668 -3.07 27.66 -30.36
N LEU A 669 -4.16 26.94 -30.39
CA LEU A 669 -4.60 26.24 -31.60
C LEU A 669 -5.16 27.28 -32.59
N SER A 670 -4.85 27.10 -33.89
CA SER A 670 -5.49 27.90 -34.95
C SER A 670 -6.97 27.60 -35.02
N GLU A 671 -7.75 28.49 -35.67
CA GLU A 671 -9.21 28.32 -35.86
C GLU A 671 -9.57 27.00 -36.52
N ASN A 672 -8.64 26.40 -37.30
CA ASN A 672 -8.82 25.09 -37.93
C ASN A 672 -8.48 23.91 -37.03
N HIS A 673 -8.17 24.10 -35.74
CA HIS A 673 -7.95 23.12 -34.66
C HIS A 673 -6.94 21.98 -34.97
N HIS A 674 -6.15 22.06 -36.05
CA HIS A 674 -5.31 20.93 -36.48
C HIS A 674 -3.81 21.18 -36.47
N GLN A 675 -3.34 22.40 -36.27
CA GLN A 675 -1.92 22.71 -36.10
C GLN A 675 -1.69 23.80 -35.05
N PRO A 676 -0.62 23.73 -34.23
CA PRO A 676 -0.24 24.84 -33.36
C PRO A 676 0.03 26.09 -34.21
N SER A 677 -0.59 27.21 -33.90
CA SER A 677 -0.22 28.49 -34.51
C SER A 677 1.21 28.85 -34.11
N VAL A 678 1.96 29.36 -35.06
CA VAL A 678 3.29 29.97 -34.81
C VAL A 678 3.18 30.95 -33.66
N GLU A 679 4.12 30.91 -32.73
CA GLU A 679 4.34 31.70 -31.52
C GLU A 679 3.40 32.88 -31.33
N ALA A 680 2.54 32.82 -30.31
CA ALA A 680 1.78 33.96 -29.85
C ALA A 680 2.81 35.08 -29.52
N LYS A 681 2.80 36.17 -30.28
CA LYS A 681 3.59 37.35 -29.98
C LYS A 681 3.23 37.80 -28.56
N ILE A 682 4.19 37.75 -27.67
CA ILE A 682 4.08 38.31 -26.33
C ILE A 682 3.87 39.78 -26.53
N GLY A 683 2.69 40.32 -26.21
CA GLY A 683 2.51 41.77 -26.11
C GLY A 683 3.50 42.32 -25.10
N GLU A 684 4.09 43.43 -25.40
CA GLU A 684 5.14 44.10 -24.59
C GLU A 684 4.66 44.49 -23.18
N ASP A 685 3.38 44.32 -22.89
CA ASP A 685 2.79 44.56 -21.58
C ASP A 685 2.60 43.22 -20.85
N GLY A 686 3.51 42.92 -19.90
CA GLY A 686 3.56 41.70 -19.09
C GLY A 686 2.32 41.39 -18.21
N ALA A 687 1.10 41.62 -18.72
CA ALA A 687 -0.15 41.33 -18.06
C ALA A 687 -0.72 39.99 -18.56
N CYS A 688 -0.47 38.94 -17.83
CA CYS A 688 -1.19 37.69 -17.97
C CYS A 688 -2.64 37.90 -17.53
N CYS A 689 -3.61 37.71 -18.43
CA CYS A 689 -5.05 37.62 -18.17
C CYS A 689 -5.74 38.88 -17.62
N ALA A 690 -5.85 39.95 -18.42
CA ALA A 690 -6.90 40.95 -18.19
C ALA A 690 -8.25 40.46 -18.77
N PRO A 691 -9.36 40.44 -18.02
CA PRO A 691 -10.68 40.20 -18.60
C PRO A 691 -11.00 41.39 -19.50
N LYS A 692 -11.48 41.08 -20.72
CA LYS A 692 -12.17 42.09 -21.53
C LYS A 692 -13.51 42.38 -20.85
N LEU A 693 -13.70 43.58 -20.34
CA LEU A 693 -15.00 44.10 -19.95
C LEU A 693 -15.89 44.28 -21.17
#